data_fe44d421575358fff169652432ef5803
#
_entry.id   fe44d421575358fff169652432ef5803
#
_cell.length_a   1.000
_cell.length_b   1.000
_cell.length_c   1.000
_cell.angle_alpha   90.00
_cell.angle_beta   90.00
_cell.angle_gamma   90.00
#
_symmetry.space_group_name_H-M   'P 1'
#
loop_
_entity.id
_entity.type
_entity.pdbx_description
1 polymer ?
#
loop_
_entity_poly.entity_id
_entity_poly.type
_entity_poly.pdbx_seq_one_letter_code
_entity_poly.pdbx_strand_id
1 'polypeptide(L)'
;MKISEFISEKAASGMRSEIKRYGGNEIFFRGIPDKNGVVSEVEVIARGNAGSVAALLNMMRKNEVIIHNHPSGVLIPSDEDVNISSMYGEVGGASYIVNNDVDDICVVVPLREFIKIDIDDYFGENGIIHKNFGKFEVRREQYEMAKFIEKSMNENRKLIVEAGTGTGKTIAYLLPTLIYAIENNLKVIVSTNTINLQEQLINKDIPLLKKIIDEDFDYQIVKGRGNYLCKRKLYNLEVVDKETDTEDEKKEKNIIRNLIEWDKKVTKTGDRNELKYEISNSIWEKVNSEADMCKGVKCPYYSKCHFFNARKNISDATLLIVNHHMFFADLAIRNQTGFYTNYSILPNYDILVFDEAHNIEDTARNYFTFETSKISFGRLMGNIYNKRVVKSSNGGALVKLLAYLNESLSSEEYREVDELQENVVEELNKFYDKGIDIFDKLTFLFSENNDNREIKAKIDKEKMRSNKLFRETMELNSQFKEIYGNLVMKINKFLNKVNNYNLEDKDGFLFEFSRYYERLKQYYKKFEFILEGKEEGYVYWANVTTVRPNVKLYATPFDISDELNDNLFNKLDRMIFTSATLAVDNKFDYYKKSVGLVKENPKKIDEKIVKSPFDYEKQMKVYIPEDALDPTNTEFMRDLEGFVEEVIKSTKGHCFLLFTSYSTLNFLYSRLKTRLSQKEYTLIRQNDFPRHEMIEIFKNSKNPVLFGTDSFWEGVDVQGDQLKSVIITKLPFKVPNDPVTEAIIENIKRNGQNPFNDYQVPQAVIKFKQGVGRLIRSKSDSGNIIILDNRVIKKMYGKKFLAALPRNRVVGSKNEILERMK
;
A
#
# COMPACT_ATOMS: atom_id res chain seq x y z
N MET A 1 38.89 -11.23 26.65
CA MET A 1 37.86 -10.31 27.18
C MET A 1 37.09 -11.05 28.27
N LYS A 2 36.56 -10.36 29.28
CA LYS A 2 35.73 -11.07 30.27
C LYS A 2 34.37 -11.35 29.69
N ILE A 3 34.00 -12.59 29.59
CA ILE A 3 32.74 -13.04 28.96
C ILE A 3 31.51 -12.36 29.61
N SER A 4 31.57 -12.08 30.88
CA SER A 4 30.50 -11.39 31.65
C SER A 4 30.17 -9.99 31.16
N GLU A 5 31.04 -9.37 30.37
CA GLU A 5 30.80 -8.07 29.74
C GLU A 5 29.91 -8.20 28.52
N PHE A 6 29.81 -9.39 27.92
CA PHE A 6 29.10 -9.66 26.65
C PHE A 6 27.92 -10.60 26.84
N ILE A 7 28.03 -11.58 27.76
CA ILE A 7 27.04 -12.65 27.96
C ILE A 7 26.78 -12.81 29.48
N SER A 8 25.50 -12.74 29.85
CA SER A 8 25.09 -12.98 31.24
C SER A 8 25.36 -14.44 31.68
N GLU A 9 25.61 -14.67 32.96
CA GLU A 9 25.83 -16.04 33.48
C GLU A 9 24.63 -16.96 33.22
N LYS A 10 23.41 -16.44 33.24
CA LYS A 10 22.19 -17.19 32.88
C LYS A 10 22.25 -17.69 31.42
N ALA A 11 22.60 -16.81 30.48
CA ALA A 11 22.72 -17.15 29.06
C ALA A 11 23.89 -18.08 28.82
N ALA A 12 25.06 -17.84 29.43
CA ALA A 12 26.23 -18.71 29.35
C ALA A 12 25.95 -20.11 29.87
N SER A 13 25.27 -20.23 31.00
CA SER A 13 24.85 -21.53 31.56
C SER A 13 23.90 -22.29 30.63
N GLY A 14 22.95 -21.58 29.99
CA GLY A 14 22.07 -22.17 29.00
C GLY A 14 22.82 -22.69 27.77
N MET A 15 23.76 -21.92 27.25
CA MET A 15 24.63 -22.31 26.13
C MET A 15 25.49 -23.54 26.47
N ARG A 16 26.17 -23.53 27.61
CA ARG A 16 26.97 -24.70 28.12
C ARG A 16 26.13 -25.97 28.14
N SER A 17 24.89 -25.86 28.64
CA SER A 17 24.00 -27.02 28.73
C SER A 17 23.64 -27.57 27.35
N GLU A 18 23.36 -26.75 26.38
CA GLU A 18 23.02 -27.18 25.02
C GLU A 18 24.27 -27.71 24.29
N ILE A 19 25.42 -27.06 24.39
CA ILE A 19 26.69 -27.52 23.81
C ILE A 19 27.04 -28.90 24.34
N LYS A 20 26.96 -29.11 25.67
CA LYS A 20 27.20 -30.43 26.30
C LYS A 20 26.19 -31.47 25.81
N ARG A 21 24.91 -31.12 25.71
CA ARG A 21 23.84 -31.99 25.21
C ARG A 21 24.09 -32.44 23.77
N TYR A 22 24.72 -31.59 22.97
CA TYR A 22 25.06 -31.88 21.58
C TYR A 22 26.46 -32.46 21.39
N GLY A 23 27.10 -32.91 22.47
CA GLY A 23 28.39 -33.58 22.45
C GLY A 23 29.58 -32.69 22.12
N GLY A 24 29.50 -31.39 22.38
CA GLY A 24 30.54 -30.40 22.09
C GLY A 24 30.67 -30.02 20.62
N ASN A 25 29.74 -30.45 19.75
CA ASN A 25 29.69 -30.02 18.36
C ASN A 25 29.22 -28.58 18.23
N GLU A 26 29.45 -28.01 17.07
CA GLU A 26 29.10 -26.63 16.79
C GLU A 26 27.58 -26.40 16.85
N ILE A 27 27.17 -25.36 17.59
CA ILE A 27 25.79 -24.88 17.71
C ILE A 27 25.77 -23.38 17.47
N PHE A 28 24.80 -22.94 16.68
CA PHE A 28 24.50 -21.52 16.48
C PHE A 28 23.37 -21.10 17.41
N PHE A 29 23.61 -20.03 18.17
CA PHE A 29 22.64 -19.41 19.06
C PHE A 29 22.29 -18.01 18.58
N ARG A 30 21.05 -17.65 18.79
CA ARG A 30 20.55 -16.29 18.73
C ARG A 30 20.62 -15.70 20.15
N GLY A 31 21.42 -14.70 20.35
CA GLY A 31 21.55 -13.98 21.60
C GLY A 31 20.72 -12.71 21.58
N ILE A 32 19.91 -12.50 22.60
CA ILE A 32 19.10 -11.29 22.79
C ILE A 32 19.77 -10.46 23.89
N PRO A 33 20.34 -9.28 23.55
CA PRO A 33 20.97 -8.42 24.52
C PRO A 33 19.95 -7.68 25.38
N ASP A 34 20.33 -7.35 26.59
CA ASP A 34 19.61 -6.45 27.48
C ASP A 34 19.88 -4.98 27.15
N LYS A 35 19.34 -4.06 27.95
CA LYS A 35 19.53 -2.60 27.79
C LYS A 35 21.01 -2.12 27.93
N ASN A 36 21.89 -2.95 28.44
CA ASN A 36 23.31 -2.65 28.59
C ASN A 36 24.16 -3.32 27.52
N GLY A 37 23.54 -3.95 26.54
CA GLY A 37 24.23 -4.67 25.46
C GLY A 37 24.73 -6.07 25.84
N VAL A 38 24.40 -6.56 27.02
CA VAL A 38 24.79 -7.89 27.49
C VAL A 38 23.73 -8.91 27.08
N VAL A 39 24.15 -9.98 26.39
CA VAL A 39 23.25 -11.07 25.99
C VAL A 39 22.65 -11.74 27.25
N SER A 40 21.36 -11.55 27.43
CA SER A 40 20.62 -12.02 28.61
C SER A 40 19.79 -13.27 28.37
N GLU A 41 19.41 -13.51 27.10
CA GLU A 41 18.64 -14.67 26.65
C GLU A 41 19.28 -15.27 25.41
N VAL A 42 19.21 -16.60 25.26
CA VAL A 42 19.75 -17.32 24.09
C VAL A 42 18.77 -18.36 23.62
N GLU A 43 18.70 -18.53 22.29
CA GLU A 43 17.89 -19.52 21.63
C GLU A 43 18.76 -20.31 20.62
N VAL A 44 18.60 -21.61 20.55
CA VAL A 44 19.32 -22.45 19.56
C VAL A 44 18.64 -22.31 18.20
N ILE A 45 19.39 -21.86 17.20
CA ILE A 45 18.86 -21.64 15.84
C ILE A 45 19.36 -22.68 14.83
N ALA A 46 20.54 -23.25 15.03
CA ALA A 46 21.04 -24.33 14.18
C ALA A 46 22.02 -25.23 14.95
N ARG A 47 22.16 -26.49 14.48
CA ARG A 47 23.10 -27.50 14.98
C ARG A 47 23.84 -28.08 13.81
N GLY A 48 25.19 -28.01 13.81
CA GLY A 48 26.05 -28.57 12.77
C GLY A 48 26.08 -27.80 11.47
N ASN A 49 27.19 -27.90 10.74
CA ASN A 49 27.55 -27.42 9.40
C ASN A 49 27.02 -26.07 8.87
N ALA A 50 27.96 -25.26 8.40
CA ALA A 50 27.81 -23.93 7.80
C ALA A 50 26.87 -23.82 6.57
N GLY A 51 26.37 -24.94 6.04
CA GLY A 51 25.39 -24.93 4.93
C GLY A 51 24.02 -24.37 5.25
N SER A 52 23.73 -24.04 6.51
CA SER A 52 22.45 -23.43 6.98
C SER A 52 22.48 -21.91 7.08
N VAL A 53 23.56 -21.26 6.70
CA VAL A 53 23.82 -19.83 6.94
C VAL A 53 22.79 -18.89 6.33
N ALA A 54 22.34 -19.15 5.11
CA ALA A 54 21.31 -18.31 4.47
C ALA A 54 19.96 -18.36 5.21
N ALA A 55 19.65 -19.50 5.85
CA ALA A 55 18.47 -19.63 6.70
C ALA A 55 18.64 -18.91 8.05
N LEU A 56 19.85 -18.86 8.58
CA LEU A 56 20.17 -18.15 9.83
C LEU A 56 19.94 -16.64 9.72
N LEU A 57 20.35 -16.01 8.63
CA LEU A 57 20.17 -14.57 8.41
C LEU A 57 18.70 -14.16 8.38
N ASN A 58 17.82 -15.02 7.90
CA ASN A 58 16.37 -14.75 7.89
C ASN A 58 15.70 -14.84 9.26
N MET A 59 16.32 -15.54 10.21
CA MET A 59 15.79 -15.73 11.57
C MET A 59 16.24 -14.65 12.55
N MET A 60 17.28 -13.90 12.21
CA MET A 60 17.88 -12.89 13.09
C MET A 60 17.26 -11.51 12.92
N ARG A 61 17.27 -10.74 14.01
CA ARG A 61 16.85 -9.32 14.01
C ARG A 61 18.07 -8.41 14.13
N LYS A 62 17.89 -7.15 13.75
CA LYS A 62 18.90 -6.11 14.07
C LYS A 62 19.11 -6.03 15.57
N ASN A 63 20.35 -5.70 15.98
CA ASN A 63 20.75 -5.60 17.37
C ASN A 63 20.65 -6.92 18.18
N GLU A 64 20.61 -8.06 17.51
CA GLU A 64 20.80 -9.38 18.13
C GLU A 64 22.20 -9.89 17.86
N VAL A 65 22.60 -10.94 18.52
CA VAL A 65 23.95 -11.51 18.44
C VAL A 65 23.86 -12.94 17.90
N ILE A 66 24.56 -13.23 16.81
CA ILE A 66 24.85 -14.62 16.44
C ILE A 66 26.01 -15.09 17.31
N ILE A 67 25.83 -16.16 18.02
CA ILE A 67 26.87 -16.77 18.84
C ILE A 67 27.03 -18.24 18.41
N HIS A 68 28.23 -18.66 18.15
CA HIS A 68 28.50 -20.10 17.95
C HIS A 68 29.72 -20.54 18.75
N ASN A 69 29.79 -21.84 19.08
CA ASN A 69 30.93 -22.40 19.73
C ASN A 69 31.87 -23.06 18.72
N HIS A 70 33.17 -22.89 18.92
CA HIS A 70 34.17 -23.68 18.24
C HIS A 70 34.49 -24.96 19.01
N PRO A 71 34.20 -26.17 18.50
CA PRO A 71 34.47 -27.47 19.16
C PRO A 71 35.92 -27.66 19.51
N SER A 72 36.84 -27.08 18.71
CA SER A 72 38.27 -27.12 18.95
C SER A 72 38.75 -26.27 20.13
N GLY A 73 37.90 -25.38 20.66
CA GLY A 73 38.24 -24.38 21.65
C GLY A 73 39.07 -23.21 21.13
N VAL A 74 39.40 -23.19 19.82
CA VAL A 74 40.13 -22.09 19.20
C VAL A 74 39.16 -21.01 18.80
N LEU A 75 39.31 -19.79 19.29
CA LEU A 75 38.41 -18.67 19.05
C LEU A 75 38.78 -17.80 17.84
N ILE A 76 39.72 -18.24 17.01
CA ILE A 76 40.10 -17.53 15.78
C ILE A 76 39.01 -17.77 14.75
N PRO A 77 38.40 -16.70 14.18
CA PRO A 77 37.39 -16.85 13.15
C PRO A 77 37.96 -17.51 11.91
N SER A 78 37.24 -18.45 11.31
CA SER A 78 37.52 -18.95 9.95
C SER A 78 37.09 -17.89 8.90
N ASP A 79 37.50 -18.07 7.63
CA ASP A 79 37.07 -17.21 6.53
C ASP A 79 35.55 -17.25 6.36
N GLU A 80 34.92 -18.39 6.64
CA GLU A 80 33.47 -18.54 6.59
C GLU A 80 32.79 -17.77 7.73
N ASP A 81 33.35 -17.79 8.96
CA ASP A 81 32.86 -17.01 10.08
C ASP A 81 32.97 -15.51 9.81
N VAL A 82 34.08 -15.06 9.22
CA VAL A 82 34.28 -13.65 8.85
C VAL A 82 33.25 -13.23 7.81
N ASN A 83 32.99 -14.05 6.79
CA ASN A 83 31.99 -13.76 5.77
C ASN A 83 30.58 -13.67 6.35
N ILE A 84 30.20 -14.63 7.19
CA ILE A 84 28.88 -14.63 7.86
C ILE A 84 28.75 -13.43 8.78
N SER A 85 29.78 -13.18 9.58
CA SER A 85 29.82 -12.08 10.54
C SER A 85 29.75 -10.72 9.81
N SER A 86 30.44 -10.58 8.67
CA SER A 86 30.38 -9.39 7.84
C SER A 86 28.98 -9.14 7.29
N MET A 87 28.36 -10.16 6.69
CA MET A 87 27.00 -10.09 6.17
C MET A 87 26.00 -9.71 7.26
N TYR A 88 26.18 -10.27 8.46
CA TYR A 88 25.31 -9.99 9.58
C TYR A 88 25.57 -8.60 10.20
N GLY A 89 26.82 -8.17 10.25
CA GLY A 89 27.20 -6.82 10.66
C GLY A 89 26.65 -5.75 9.75
N GLU A 90 26.64 -5.97 8.43
CA GLU A 90 26.03 -5.04 7.44
C GLU A 90 24.53 -4.80 7.69
N VAL A 91 23.84 -5.80 8.25
CA VAL A 91 22.42 -5.66 8.61
C VAL A 91 22.20 -5.22 10.06
N GLY A 92 23.26 -4.88 10.78
CA GLY A 92 23.20 -4.32 12.14
C GLY A 92 23.12 -5.35 13.26
N GLY A 93 23.57 -6.57 13.03
CA GLY A 93 23.74 -7.61 14.04
C GLY A 93 25.17 -7.69 14.56
N ALA A 94 25.38 -8.42 15.66
CA ALA A 94 26.70 -8.72 16.22
C ALA A 94 27.03 -10.22 16.07
N SER A 95 28.31 -10.56 16.10
CA SER A 95 28.74 -11.95 15.97
C SER A 95 29.84 -12.26 16.98
N TYR A 96 29.63 -13.31 17.77
CA TYR A 96 30.56 -13.77 18.79
C TYR A 96 30.89 -15.26 18.60
N ILE A 97 32.12 -15.60 18.87
CA ILE A 97 32.59 -17.01 18.94
C ILE A 97 32.93 -17.30 20.38
N VAL A 98 32.49 -18.43 20.89
CA VAL A 98 32.79 -18.91 22.25
C VAL A 98 33.43 -20.31 22.22
N ASN A 99 34.15 -20.67 23.28
CA ASN A 99 34.56 -22.04 23.47
C ASN A 99 33.42 -22.92 24.05
N ASN A 100 33.63 -24.22 24.15
CA ASN A 100 32.59 -25.14 24.63
C ASN A 100 32.15 -24.91 26.06
N ASP A 101 33.05 -24.37 26.91
CA ASP A 101 32.78 -24.08 28.32
C ASP A 101 32.17 -22.68 28.50
N VAL A 102 32.02 -21.90 27.41
CA VAL A 102 31.47 -20.53 27.40
C VAL A 102 32.12 -19.70 28.52
N ASP A 103 33.42 -19.74 28.64
CA ASP A 103 34.21 -18.95 29.60
C ASP A 103 35.20 -18.01 28.89
N ASP A 104 35.39 -18.19 27.59
CA ASP A 104 36.16 -17.29 26.74
C ASP A 104 35.40 -16.93 25.45
N ILE A 105 35.66 -15.72 24.89
CA ILE A 105 34.92 -15.13 23.81
C ILE A 105 35.80 -14.33 22.84
N CYS A 106 35.53 -14.54 21.53
CA CYS A 106 35.97 -13.65 20.48
C CYS A 106 34.79 -12.84 19.93
N VAL A 107 34.89 -11.55 19.99
CA VAL A 107 33.93 -10.63 19.37
C VAL A 107 34.40 -10.35 17.96
N VAL A 108 33.73 -10.96 16.96
CA VAL A 108 34.04 -10.78 15.54
C VAL A 108 33.42 -9.47 15.04
N VAL A 109 32.15 -9.26 15.35
CA VAL A 109 31.43 -8.00 15.11
C VAL A 109 30.79 -7.57 16.41
N PRO A 110 31.15 -6.40 16.97
CA PRO A 110 30.58 -5.91 18.22
C PRO A 110 29.14 -5.47 18.04
N LEU A 111 28.34 -5.52 19.12
CA LEU A 111 27.04 -4.90 19.18
C LEU A 111 27.20 -3.39 18.96
N ARG A 112 26.36 -2.84 18.14
CA ARG A 112 26.39 -1.41 17.83
C ARG A 112 25.79 -0.63 18.98
N GLU A 113 26.53 0.28 19.54
CA GLU A 113 26.02 1.28 20.47
C GLU A 113 25.35 2.40 19.70
N PHE A 114 24.14 2.78 20.14
CA PHE A 114 23.40 3.87 19.53
C PHE A 114 23.51 5.14 20.38
N ILE A 115 23.83 6.24 19.72
CA ILE A 115 23.85 7.57 20.32
C ILE A 115 22.40 7.98 20.60
N LYS A 116 22.13 8.33 21.86
CA LYS A 116 20.82 8.88 22.24
C LYS A 116 20.75 10.34 21.86
N ILE A 117 19.59 10.76 21.38
CA ILE A 117 19.33 12.15 21.01
C ILE A 117 18.55 12.87 22.12
N ASP A 118 18.65 14.19 22.10
CA ASP A 118 17.79 15.12 22.85
C ASP A 118 17.30 16.21 21.88
N ILE A 119 15.98 16.45 21.84
CA ILE A 119 15.37 17.42 20.95
C ILE A 119 14.98 18.71 21.64
N ASP A 120 15.30 18.90 22.94
CA ASP A 120 14.87 20.06 23.69
C ASP A 120 15.45 21.36 23.12
N ASP A 121 16.67 21.33 22.59
CA ASP A 121 17.31 22.47 21.91
C ASP A 121 16.59 22.91 20.63
N TYR A 122 15.77 22.06 20.03
CA TYR A 122 15.04 22.39 18.79
C TYR A 122 13.69 23.03 19.07
N PHE A 123 13.02 22.66 20.15
CA PHE A 123 11.71 23.16 20.54
C PHE A 123 11.83 24.15 21.73
N GLY A 124 10.87 25.04 21.84
CA GLY A 124 10.83 26.01 22.92
C GLY A 124 10.99 27.45 22.40
N GLU A 125 10.81 28.42 23.28
CA GLU A 125 10.87 29.85 22.94
C GLU A 125 12.26 30.31 22.48
N ASN A 126 13.32 29.64 22.93
CA ASN A 126 14.70 29.90 22.53
C ASN A 126 15.29 28.80 21.64
N GLY A 127 14.45 27.84 21.18
CA GLY A 127 14.90 26.73 20.39
C GLY A 127 15.28 27.13 18.96
N ILE A 128 16.00 26.22 18.29
CA ILE A 128 16.50 26.44 16.92
C ILE A 128 15.33 26.74 15.96
N ILE A 129 14.18 26.08 16.11
CA ILE A 129 13.00 26.32 15.29
C ILE A 129 12.50 27.76 15.45
N HIS A 130 12.40 28.25 16.67
CA HIS A 130 11.93 29.63 16.92
C HIS A 130 12.90 30.68 16.41
N LYS A 131 14.20 30.48 16.61
CA LYS A 131 15.26 31.39 16.14
C LYS A 131 15.27 31.51 14.60
N ASN A 132 15.11 30.42 13.88
CA ASN A 132 15.16 30.39 12.43
C ASN A 132 13.85 30.85 11.77
N PHE A 133 12.73 30.71 12.46
CA PHE A 133 11.38 30.97 11.93
C PHE A 133 10.53 31.76 12.92
N GLY A 134 10.91 32.99 13.25
CA GLY A 134 10.26 33.84 14.27
C GLY A 134 8.71 33.99 14.16
N LYS A 135 8.11 33.51 13.07
CA LYS A 135 6.66 33.35 12.90
C LYS A 135 6.19 31.89 13.06
N PHE A 136 7.12 30.95 13.36
CA PHE A 136 6.74 29.55 13.55
C PHE A 136 6.19 29.38 14.97
N GLU A 137 4.91 29.08 15.05
CA GLU A 137 4.25 28.82 16.31
C GLU A 137 4.59 27.38 16.77
N VAL A 138 5.54 27.24 17.70
CA VAL A 138 5.79 25.98 18.37
C VAL A 138 4.57 25.64 19.22
N ARG A 139 3.95 24.52 18.94
CA ARG A 139 2.76 24.03 19.65
C ARG A 139 3.21 23.02 20.70
N ARG A 140 2.68 23.17 21.91
CA ARG A 140 2.98 22.24 23.01
C ARG A 140 2.71 20.78 22.60
N GLU A 141 1.65 20.55 21.86
CA GLU A 141 1.24 19.24 21.36
C GLU A 141 2.24 18.67 20.35
N GLN A 142 2.84 19.52 19.52
CA GLN A 142 3.89 19.13 18.59
C GLN A 142 5.15 18.68 19.33
N TYR A 143 5.60 19.44 20.33
CA TYR A 143 6.72 19.08 21.17
C TYR A 143 6.44 17.79 21.96
N GLU A 144 5.25 17.66 22.55
CA GLU A 144 4.84 16.44 23.27
C GLU A 144 4.94 15.20 22.37
N MET A 145 4.45 15.26 21.14
CA MET A 145 4.57 14.20 20.18
C MET A 145 6.05 13.89 19.86
N ALA A 146 6.84 14.93 19.60
CA ALA A 146 8.25 14.78 19.26
C ALA A 146 9.06 14.12 20.39
N LYS A 147 8.81 14.48 21.67
CA LYS A 147 9.44 13.83 22.85
C LYS A 147 9.08 12.35 22.98
N PHE A 148 7.87 11.95 22.67
CA PHE A 148 7.51 10.53 22.65
C PHE A 148 8.22 9.76 21.54
N ILE A 149 8.44 10.41 20.39
CA ILE A 149 9.20 9.81 19.30
C ILE A 149 10.68 9.72 19.64
N GLU A 150 11.29 10.76 20.19
CA GLU A 150 12.65 10.72 20.74
C GLU A 150 12.83 9.55 21.71
N LYS A 151 11.91 9.42 22.68
CA LYS A 151 11.93 8.29 23.62
C LYS A 151 11.87 6.95 22.90
N SER A 152 10.96 6.80 21.94
CA SER A 152 10.80 5.56 21.17
C SER A 152 12.07 5.21 20.38
N MET A 153 12.75 6.22 19.79
CA MET A 153 14.03 6.03 19.09
C MET A 153 15.14 5.59 20.06
N ASN A 154 15.27 6.31 21.18
CA ASN A 154 16.31 6.07 22.19
C ASN A 154 16.16 4.72 22.91
N GLU A 155 14.92 4.24 23.06
CA GLU A 155 14.60 2.96 23.74
C GLU A 155 14.40 1.78 22.79
N ASN A 156 14.58 1.96 21.49
CA ASN A 156 14.36 0.93 20.46
C ASN A 156 12.96 0.31 20.53
N ARG A 157 11.92 1.14 20.44
CA ARG A 157 10.52 0.73 20.64
C ARG A 157 9.65 1.14 19.48
N LYS A 158 8.53 0.43 19.33
CA LYS A 158 7.43 0.83 18.44
C LYS A 158 6.57 1.88 19.15
N LEU A 159 6.05 2.85 18.40
CA LEU A 159 5.15 3.88 18.93
C LEU A 159 3.89 3.98 18.08
N ILE A 160 2.73 3.90 18.74
CA ILE A 160 1.44 4.25 18.14
C ILE A 160 1.03 5.60 18.69
N VAL A 161 0.89 6.60 17.80
CA VAL A 161 0.53 7.96 18.22
C VAL A 161 -0.65 8.49 17.40
N GLU A 162 -1.77 8.77 18.07
CA GLU A 162 -2.85 9.60 17.52
C GLU A 162 -2.54 11.06 17.83
N ALA A 163 -2.37 11.87 16.79
CA ALA A 163 -2.16 13.30 16.94
C ALA A 163 -3.24 14.07 16.18
N GLY A 164 -4.04 14.85 16.88
CA GLY A 164 -5.16 15.60 16.33
C GLY A 164 -4.77 16.52 15.17
N THR A 165 -5.74 16.96 14.38
CA THR A 165 -5.48 17.92 13.29
C THR A 165 -4.84 19.19 13.83
N GLY A 166 -3.92 19.78 13.06
CA GLY A 166 -3.24 21.01 13.45
C GLY A 166 -2.05 20.84 14.40
N THR A 167 -1.75 19.66 14.90
CA THR A 167 -0.59 19.38 15.77
C THR A 167 0.75 19.66 15.07
N GLY A 168 0.81 19.59 13.74
CA GLY A 168 2.08 19.66 13.01
C GLY A 168 2.82 18.32 13.03
N LYS A 169 2.07 17.22 12.88
CA LYS A 169 2.54 15.83 12.90
C LYS A 169 3.85 15.62 12.15
N THR A 170 3.92 16.16 10.94
CA THR A 170 5.05 15.94 10.02
C THR A 170 6.38 16.34 10.65
N ILE A 171 6.49 17.56 11.16
CA ILE A 171 7.73 18.03 11.83
C ILE A 171 7.95 17.26 13.12
N ALA A 172 6.88 16.97 13.87
CA ALA A 172 6.97 16.24 15.13
C ALA A 172 7.55 14.83 14.98
N TYR A 173 7.29 14.13 13.84
CA TYR A 173 7.90 12.81 13.64
C TYR A 173 9.20 12.87 12.82
N LEU A 174 9.33 13.77 11.86
CA LEU A 174 10.53 13.81 11.02
C LEU A 174 11.76 14.31 11.79
N LEU A 175 11.63 15.37 12.60
CA LEU A 175 12.77 15.98 13.26
C LEU A 175 13.52 14.98 14.18
N PRO A 176 12.89 14.37 15.20
CA PRO A 176 13.61 13.44 16.07
C PRO A 176 14.08 12.19 15.33
N THR A 177 13.31 11.72 14.34
CA THR A 177 13.66 10.53 13.55
C THR A 177 14.89 10.77 12.69
N LEU A 178 14.99 11.95 12.05
CA LEU A 178 16.13 12.33 11.21
C LEU A 178 17.39 12.60 12.06
N ILE A 179 17.27 13.34 13.17
CA ILE A 179 18.41 13.57 14.07
C ILE A 179 18.96 12.22 14.54
N TYR A 180 18.08 11.33 15.02
CA TYR A 180 18.51 9.99 15.44
C TYR A 180 19.17 9.18 14.31
N ALA A 181 18.64 9.29 13.09
CA ALA A 181 19.19 8.60 11.94
C ALA A 181 20.55 9.15 11.52
N ILE A 182 20.74 10.46 11.53
CA ILE A 182 22.00 11.12 11.18
C ILE A 182 23.08 10.75 12.20
N GLU A 183 22.82 10.95 13.50
CA GLU A 183 23.75 10.64 14.59
C GLU A 183 24.21 9.17 14.58
N ASN A 184 23.33 8.29 14.15
CA ASN A 184 23.58 6.86 14.16
C ASN A 184 23.84 6.28 12.76
N ASN A 185 23.97 7.09 11.72
CA ASN A 185 24.13 6.66 10.32
C ASN A 185 23.13 5.56 9.95
N LEU A 186 21.83 5.84 10.12
CA LEU A 186 20.72 4.95 9.87
C LEU A 186 19.87 5.45 8.70
N LYS A 187 19.05 4.57 8.17
CA LYS A 187 18.16 4.87 7.05
C LYS A 187 16.70 4.88 7.50
N VAL A 188 15.98 5.94 7.14
CA VAL A 188 14.58 6.16 7.48
C VAL A 188 13.70 5.97 6.24
N ILE A 189 12.61 5.22 6.40
CA ILE A 189 11.51 5.20 5.45
C ILE A 189 10.29 5.89 6.07
N VAL A 190 9.76 6.87 5.35
CA VAL A 190 8.44 7.45 5.64
C VAL A 190 7.47 6.96 4.57
N SER A 191 6.51 6.16 5.01
CA SER A 191 5.43 5.65 4.17
C SER A 191 4.16 6.47 4.41
N THR A 192 3.59 7.07 3.35
CA THR A 192 2.37 7.88 3.40
C THR A 192 1.26 7.24 2.57
N ASN A 193 0.03 7.72 2.71
CA ASN A 193 -1.09 7.13 1.97
C ASN A 193 -1.14 7.56 0.50
N THR A 194 -0.80 8.81 0.17
CA THR A 194 -1.02 9.38 -1.18
C THR A 194 0.21 10.08 -1.75
N ILE A 195 0.26 10.17 -3.09
CA ILE A 195 1.32 10.91 -3.80
C ILE A 195 1.31 12.39 -3.41
N ASN A 196 0.14 12.99 -3.21
CA ASN A 196 0.04 14.39 -2.81
C ASN A 196 0.69 14.67 -1.45
N LEU A 197 0.59 13.74 -0.50
CA LEU A 197 1.29 13.83 0.79
C LEU A 197 2.80 13.72 0.62
N GLN A 198 3.28 12.87 -0.29
CA GLN A 198 4.70 12.79 -0.64
C GLN A 198 5.21 14.11 -1.20
N GLU A 199 4.45 14.75 -2.10
CA GLU A 199 4.80 16.04 -2.69
C GLU A 199 4.79 17.17 -1.64
N GLN A 200 3.86 17.15 -0.70
CA GLN A 200 3.85 18.09 0.42
C GLN A 200 5.10 17.95 1.28
N LEU A 201 5.50 16.73 1.64
CA LEU A 201 6.72 16.46 2.40
C LEU A 201 7.94 17.09 1.73
N ILE A 202 8.08 16.89 0.41
CA ILE A 202 9.25 17.35 -0.34
C ILE A 202 9.26 18.85 -0.58
N ASN A 203 8.11 19.41 -0.93
CA ASN A 203 8.05 20.81 -1.34
C ASN A 203 7.93 21.77 -0.15
N LYS A 204 7.51 21.30 1.02
CA LYS A 204 7.26 22.13 2.19
C LYS A 204 8.04 21.70 3.42
N ASP A 205 7.90 20.44 3.85
CA ASP A 205 8.37 20.03 5.17
C ASP A 205 9.88 19.76 5.20
N ILE A 206 10.44 19.09 4.19
CA ILE A 206 11.88 18.82 4.11
C ILE A 206 12.71 20.08 3.91
N PRO A 207 12.35 21.03 3.02
CA PRO A 207 13.07 22.30 2.93
C PRO A 207 13.10 23.10 4.25
N LEU A 208 12.05 22.94 5.06
CA LEU A 208 12.03 23.51 6.41
C LEU A 208 13.02 22.79 7.33
N LEU A 209 13.04 21.47 7.32
CA LEU A 209 13.95 20.66 8.13
C LEU A 209 15.42 20.87 7.77
N LYS A 210 15.76 21.03 6.51
CA LYS A 210 17.10 21.37 6.04
C LYS A 210 17.63 22.74 6.53
N LYS A 211 16.74 23.59 7.04
CA LYS A 211 17.12 24.85 7.68
C LYS A 211 17.22 24.74 9.20
N ILE A 212 16.68 23.68 9.79
CA ILE A 212 16.63 23.41 11.22
C ILE A 212 17.78 22.49 11.66
N ILE A 213 18.07 21.49 10.82
CA ILE A 213 19.13 20.49 11.08
C ILE A 213 20.40 21.01 10.39
N ASP A 214 21.46 21.23 11.19
CA ASP A 214 22.72 21.78 10.70
C ASP A 214 23.51 20.75 9.85
N GLU A 215 23.31 19.44 10.13
CA GLU A 215 23.93 18.38 9.34
C GLU A 215 23.21 18.18 8.01
N ASP A 216 23.97 17.95 6.95
CA ASP A 216 23.38 17.64 5.64
C ASP A 216 22.89 16.21 5.60
N PHE A 217 21.72 16.00 5.02
CA PHE A 217 21.12 14.68 4.78
C PHE A 217 20.51 14.62 3.40
N ASP A 218 20.67 13.46 2.77
CA ASP A 218 20.06 13.20 1.48
C ASP A 218 18.68 12.55 1.63
N TYR A 219 17.77 12.94 0.75
CA TYR A 219 16.43 12.37 0.68
C TYR A 219 16.00 12.06 -0.74
N GLN A 220 15.19 11.03 -0.89
CA GLN A 220 14.64 10.62 -2.19
C GLN A 220 13.17 10.23 -2.10
N ILE A 221 12.39 10.63 -3.10
CA ILE A 221 11.09 10.01 -3.38
C ILE A 221 11.30 8.69 -4.11
N VAL A 222 10.66 7.64 -3.63
CA VAL A 222 10.63 6.37 -4.32
C VAL A 222 9.26 6.12 -4.88
N LYS A 223 9.13 6.27 -6.19
CA LYS A 223 7.91 5.96 -6.92
C LYS A 223 7.99 4.58 -7.57
N GLY A 224 6.83 3.97 -7.79
CA GLY A 224 6.72 2.69 -8.50
C GLY A 224 7.30 2.79 -9.92
N ARG A 225 7.96 1.72 -10.34
CA ARG A 225 8.57 1.62 -11.67
C ARG A 225 7.63 2.01 -12.80
N GLY A 226 6.35 1.64 -12.70
CA GLY A 226 5.31 1.98 -13.68
C GLY A 226 5.03 3.49 -13.84
N ASN A 227 5.54 4.34 -12.94
CA ASN A 227 5.44 5.79 -13.10
C ASN A 227 6.51 6.36 -14.06
N TYR A 228 7.52 5.57 -14.41
CA TYR A 228 8.61 6.02 -15.26
C TYR A 228 8.48 5.53 -16.70
N LEU A 229 8.78 6.41 -17.64
CA LEU A 229 8.87 6.08 -19.06
C LEU A 229 10.02 5.09 -19.32
N CYS A 230 9.76 4.07 -20.12
CA CYS A 230 10.77 3.14 -20.64
C CYS A 230 11.20 3.56 -22.05
N LYS A 231 12.40 4.11 -22.21
CA LYS A 231 12.93 4.51 -23.52
C LYS A 231 12.92 3.36 -24.53
N ARG A 232 13.33 2.16 -24.14
CA ARG A 232 13.32 0.98 -25.02
C ARG A 232 11.93 0.69 -25.56
N LYS A 233 10.91 0.66 -24.69
CA LYS A 233 9.52 0.45 -25.11
C LYS A 233 9.04 1.56 -26.03
N LEU A 234 9.27 2.84 -25.66
CA LEU A 234 8.82 3.99 -26.43
C LEU A 234 9.41 4.02 -27.84
N TYR A 235 10.75 3.85 -27.96
CA TYR A 235 11.43 3.92 -29.25
C TYR A 235 11.28 2.68 -30.13
N ASN A 236 10.79 1.56 -29.56
CA ASN A 236 10.44 0.36 -30.33
C ASN A 236 8.99 0.38 -30.85
N LEU A 237 8.19 1.41 -30.52
CA LEU A 237 6.85 1.54 -31.07
C LEU A 237 6.88 2.14 -32.48
N GLU A 238 6.13 1.54 -33.39
CA GLU A 238 5.97 2.06 -34.74
C GLU A 238 5.04 3.27 -34.73
N VAL A 239 5.54 4.43 -35.17
CA VAL A 239 4.80 5.71 -35.20
C VAL A 239 4.54 6.23 -36.63
N VAL A 240 4.80 5.41 -37.65
CA VAL A 240 4.51 5.75 -39.05
C VAL A 240 3.03 5.55 -39.32
N ASP A 241 2.37 6.58 -39.85
CA ASP A 241 0.96 6.49 -40.24
C ASP A 241 0.83 5.57 -41.47
N LYS A 242 -0.17 4.67 -41.42
CA LYS A 242 -0.54 3.82 -42.53
C LYS A 242 -1.91 4.27 -43.04
N GLU A 243 -2.16 4.17 -44.35
CA GLU A 243 -3.49 4.48 -44.93
C GLU A 243 -4.61 3.65 -44.31
N THR A 244 -4.29 2.47 -43.80
CA THR A 244 -5.23 1.54 -43.15
C THR A 244 -5.47 1.84 -41.67
N ASP A 245 -4.83 2.85 -41.07
CA ASP A 245 -5.00 3.21 -39.66
C ASP A 245 -6.41 3.78 -39.40
N THR A 246 -7.00 3.28 -38.34
CA THR A 246 -8.24 3.85 -37.79
C THR A 246 -7.99 5.20 -37.13
N GLU A 247 -9.04 5.99 -36.92
CA GLU A 247 -8.95 7.30 -36.24
C GLU A 247 -8.37 7.16 -34.79
N ASP A 248 -8.68 6.07 -34.10
CA ASP A 248 -8.17 5.83 -32.77
C ASP A 248 -6.68 5.44 -32.80
N GLU A 249 -6.23 4.68 -33.79
CA GLU A 249 -4.81 4.39 -34.00
C GLU A 249 -4.00 5.64 -34.36
N LYS A 250 -4.53 6.53 -35.17
CA LYS A 250 -3.89 7.83 -35.49
C LYS A 250 -3.77 8.70 -34.24
N LYS A 251 -4.81 8.76 -33.41
CA LYS A 251 -4.76 9.48 -32.13
C LYS A 251 -3.70 8.90 -31.19
N GLU A 252 -3.62 7.58 -31.09
CA GLU A 252 -2.62 6.89 -30.28
C GLU A 252 -1.21 7.21 -30.76
N LYS A 253 -0.94 7.11 -32.07
CA LYS A 253 0.35 7.43 -32.66
C LYS A 253 0.75 8.89 -32.41
N ASN A 254 -0.19 9.83 -32.47
CA ASN A 254 0.07 11.21 -32.12
C ASN A 254 0.48 11.39 -30.64
N ILE A 255 -0.17 10.68 -29.71
CA ILE A 255 0.21 10.71 -28.30
C ILE A 255 1.63 10.14 -28.12
N ILE A 256 1.97 9.06 -28.82
CA ILE A 256 3.32 8.47 -28.76
C ILE A 256 4.37 9.44 -29.33
N ARG A 257 4.10 10.16 -30.42
CA ARG A 257 5.00 11.22 -30.93
C ARG A 257 5.21 12.32 -29.90
N ASN A 258 4.15 12.78 -29.25
CA ASN A 258 4.25 13.76 -28.18
C ASN A 258 5.09 13.26 -27.00
N LEU A 259 4.98 11.97 -26.65
CA LEU A 259 5.83 11.36 -25.62
C LEU A 259 7.31 11.28 -26.03
N ILE A 260 7.60 11.02 -27.30
CA ILE A 260 8.98 11.05 -27.83
C ILE A 260 9.57 12.46 -27.74
N GLU A 261 8.79 13.48 -28.08
CA GLU A 261 9.23 14.88 -27.93
C GLU A 261 9.42 15.28 -26.48
N TRP A 262 8.51 14.86 -25.62
CA TRP A 262 8.59 15.09 -24.18
C TRP A 262 9.85 14.43 -23.59
N ASP A 263 10.14 13.18 -23.95
CA ASP A 263 11.35 12.47 -23.53
C ASP A 263 12.65 13.16 -23.98
N LYS A 264 12.65 13.72 -25.19
CA LYS A 264 13.85 14.36 -25.78
C LYS A 264 14.11 15.78 -25.27
N LYS A 265 13.05 16.55 -24.99
CA LYS A 265 13.16 18.01 -24.84
C LYS A 265 12.66 18.55 -23.50
N VAL A 266 11.76 17.86 -22.80
CA VAL A 266 11.01 18.44 -21.69
C VAL A 266 11.30 17.76 -20.36
N THR A 267 11.17 16.43 -20.29
CA THR A 267 11.29 15.72 -19.01
C THR A 267 12.73 15.65 -18.53
N LYS A 268 12.89 15.80 -17.22
CA LYS A 268 14.18 15.57 -16.54
C LYS A 268 14.24 14.19 -15.91
N THR A 269 13.10 13.67 -15.43
CA THR A 269 13.03 12.44 -14.65
C THR A 269 12.30 11.31 -15.38
N GLY A 270 11.52 11.60 -16.42
CA GLY A 270 10.66 10.64 -17.11
C GLY A 270 9.47 10.16 -16.26
N ASP A 271 9.13 10.88 -15.20
CA ASP A 271 7.99 10.59 -14.34
C ASP A 271 6.69 11.06 -15.02
N ARG A 272 5.69 10.19 -15.07
CA ARG A 272 4.36 10.47 -15.61
C ARG A 272 3.74 11.76 -15.04
N ASN A 273 4.00 12.08 -13.80
CA ASN A 273 3.46 13.29 -13.15
C ASN A 273 4.04 14.60 -13.72
N GLU A 274 5.14 14.55 -14.48
CA GLU A 274 5.66 15.73 -15.21
C GLU A 274 4.87 16.04 -16.49
N LEU A 275 3.97 15.14 -16.93
CA LEU A 275 3.13 15.39 -18.10
C LEU A 275 2.09 16.47 -17.77
N LYS A 276 2.00 17.47 -18.64
CA LYS A 276 1.03 18.58 -18.52
C LYS A 276 -0.35 18.24 -19.11
N TYR A 277 -0.54 17.01 -19.58
CA TYR A 277 -1.79 16.51 -20.17
C TYR A 277 -2.06 15.08 -19.70
N GLU A 278 -3.32 14.73 -19.65
CA GLU A 278 -3.72 13.40 -19.27
C GLU A 278 -3.44 12.37 -20.38
N ILE A 279 -2.88 11.25 -20.00
CA ILE A 279 -2.67 10.09 -20.85
C ILE A 279 -3.45 8.89 -20.30
N SER A 280 -4.16 8.18 -21.17
CA SER A 280 -4.89 6.99 -20.76
C SER A 280 -3.94 5.91 -20.21
N ASN A 281 -4.41 5.14 -19.23
CA ASN A 281 -3.62 4.06 -18.68
C ASN A 281 -3.24 3.02 -19.74
N SER A 282 -4.10 2.76 -20.71
CA SER A 282 -3.85 1.82 -21.81
C SER A 282 -2.67 2.22 -22.69
N ILE A 283 -2.47 3.52 -22.95
CA ILE A 283 -1.32 4.03 -23.71
C ILE A 283 -0.08 4.07 -22.82
N TRP A 284 -0.21 4.51 -21.56
CA TRP A 284 0.92 4.56 -20.64
C TRP A 284 1.53 3.17 -20.37
N GLU A 285 0.72 2.14 -20.23
CA GLU A 285 1.17 0.75 -20.07
C GLU A 285 2.03 0.24 -21.24
N LYS A 286 1.86 0.77 -22.46
CA LYS A 286 2.69 0.42 -23.62
C LYS A 286 4.12 0.98 -23.52
N VAL A 287 4.31 2.08 -22.80
CA VAL A 287 5.58 2.81 -22.74
C VAL A 287 6.21 2.88 -21.36
N ASN A 288 5.51 2.48 -20.31
CA ASN A 288 6.02 2.52 -18.95
C ASN A 288 7.10 1.46 -18.69
N SER A 289 7.89 1.67 -17.64
CA SER A 289 8.88 0.70 -17.19
C SER A 289 8.20 -0.43 -16.39
N GLU A 290 8.54 -1.69 -16.71
CA GLU A 290 8.08 -2.89 -16.01
C GLU A 290 9.27 -3.74 -15.57
N ALA A 291 9.16 -4.37 -14.41
CA ALA A 291 10.29 -5.07 -13.79
C ALA A 291 10.74 -6.29 -14.62
N ASP A 292 9.79 -7.12 -14.96
CA ASP A 292 9.99 -8.38 -15.68
C ASP A 292 10.31 -8.19 -17.18
N MET A 293 9.94 -7.03 -17.75
CA MET A 293 10.26 -6.66 -19.13
C MET A 293 11.57 -5.87 -19.26
N CYS A 294 12.29 -5.65 -18.16
CA CYS A 294 13.50 -4.86 -18.15
C CYS A 294 14.75 -5.71 -18.40
N LYS A 295 15.57 -5.34 -19.40
CA LYS A 295 16.86 -6.00 -19.68
C LYS A 295 18.00 -5.59 -18.69
N GLY A 296 17.73 -4.68 -17.73
CA GLY A 296 18.72 -4.21 -16.77
C GLY A 296 19.94 -3.61 -17.48
N VAL A 297 21.14 -3.97 -17.04
CA VAL A 297 22.42 -3.49 -17.58
C VAL A 297 22.63 -3.84 -19.06
N LYS A 298 21.95 -4.86 -19.57
CA LYS A 298 21.99 -5.26 -20.99
C LYS A 298 21.11 -4.38 -21.89
N CYS A 299 20.39 -3.39 -21.34
CA CYS A 299 19.53 -2.50 -22.14
C CYS A 299 20.36 -1.43 -22.83
N PRO A 300 20.20 -1.18 -24.16
CA PRO A 300 20.95 -0.14 -24.87
C PRO A 300 20.69 1.27 -24.32
N TYR A 301 19.59 1.47 -23.60
CA TYR A 301 19.23 2.74 -22.97
C TYR A 301 19.60 2.79 -21.48
N TYR A 302 20.37 1.82 -20.93
CA TYR A 302 20.62 1.72 -19.49
C TYR A 302 21.20 3.00 -18.89
N SER A 303 22.23 3.59 -19.50
CA SER A 303 22.88 4.83 -19.04
C SER A 303 21.98 6.07 -19.04
N LYS A 304 20.94 6.07 -19.88
CA LYS A 304 19.94 7.14 -20.01
C LYS A 304 18.57 6.74 -19.48
N CYS A 305 18.49 5.64 -18.75
CA CYS A 305 17.22 5.10 -18.25
C CYS A 305 16.70 5.94 -17.09
N HIS A 306 15.51 6.49 -17.25
CA HIS A 306 14.84 7.30 -16.22
C HIS A 306 14.69 6.56 -14.89
N PHE A 307 14.25 5.30 -14.94
CA PHE A 307 14.06 4.50 -13.75
C PHE A 307 15.38 4.22 -13.02
N PHE A 308 16.43 3.80 -13.71
CA PHE A 308 17.72 3.52 -13.07
C PHE A 308 18.39 4.80 -12.56
N ASN A 309 18.25 5.92 -13.26
CA ASN A 309 18.74 7.21 -12.78
C ASN A 309 18.01 7.66 -11.51
N ALA A 310 16.69 7.48 -11.45
CA ALA A 310 15.92 7.75 -10.22
C ALA A 310 16.33 6.84 -9.05
N ARG A 311 16.83 5.64 -9.33
CA ARG A 311 17.26 4.66 -8.32
C ARG A 311 18.71 4.82 -7.86
N LYS A 312 19.54 5.50 -8.63
CA LYS A 312 20.97 5.64 -8.35
C LYS A 312 21.26 6.24 -6.97
N ASN A 313 20.47 7.22 -6.56
CA ASN A 313 20.70 7.96 -5.31
C ASN A 313 19.89 7.40 -4.12
N ILE A 314 19.11 6.34 -4.33
CA ILE A 314 18.28 5.76 -3.24
C ILE A 314 19.14 5.05 -2.20
N SER A 315 20.25 4.42 -2.62
CA SER A 315 21.14 3.69 -1.72
C SER A 315 21.81 4.59 -0.70
N ASP A 316 22.10 5.83 -1.09
CA ASP A 316 22.88 6.77 -0.27
C ASP A 316 21.99 7.69 0.59
N ALA A 317 20.70 7.80 0.23
CA ALA A 317 19.79 8.67 0.94
C ALA A 317 19.51 8.21 2.39
N THR A 318 19.57 9.15 3.33
CA THR A 318 19.20 8.97 4.72
C THR A 318 17.67 8.83 4.88
N LEU A 319 16.91 9.62 4.11
CA LEU A 319 15.45 9.63 4.14
C LEU A 319 14.84 9.18 2.81
N LEU A 320 14.02 8.15 2.86
CA LEU A 320 13.22 7.69 1.73
C LEU A 320 11.73 7.94 1.98
N ILE A 321 11.07 8.56 0.99
CA ILE A 321 9.64 8.83 1.04
C ILE A 321 8.94 7.94 0.04
N VAL A 322 8.03 7.10 0.53
CA VAL A 322 7.27 6.13 -0.26
C VAL A 322 5.78 6.28 0.00
N ASN A 323 4.93 5.74 -0.86
CA ASN A 323 3.54 5.50 -0.48
C ASN A 323 3.36 4.08 0.08
N HIS A 324 2.25 3.84 0.79
CA HIS A 324 1.97 2.54 1.38
C HIS A 324 1.97 1.41 0.35
N HIS A 325 1.46 1.64 -0.85
CA HIS A 325 1.47 0.65 -1.92
C HIS A 325 2.88 0.24 -2.34
N MET A 326 3.80 1.22 -2.45
CA MET A 326 5.21 0.94 -2.77
C MET A 326 5.89 0.19 -1.64
N PHE A 327 5.62 0.57 -0.39
CA PHE A 327 6.16 -0.09 0.77
C PHE A 327 5.72 -1.57 0.83
N PHE A 328 4.43 -1.86 0.64
CA PHE A 328 3.95 -3.23 0.64
C PHE A 328 4.39 -4.04 -0.59
N ALA A 329 4.63 -3.37 -1.73
CA ALA A 329 5.25 -4.01 -2.89
C ALA A 329 6.68 -4.49 -2.58
N ASP A 330 7.45 -3.68 -1.88
CA ASP A 330 8.78 -4.06 -1.41
C ASP A 330 8.72 -5.20 -0.38
N LEU A 331 7.81 -5.09 0.59
CA LEU A 331 7.64 -6.08 1.63
C LEU A 331 7.33 -7.47 1.06
N ALA A 332 6.51 -7.57 0.03
CA ALA A 332 6.21 -8.87 -0.58
C ALA A 332 7.41 -9.48 -1.33
N ILE A 333 8.28 -8.67 -1.91
CA ILE A 333 9.54 -9.18 -2.47
C ILE A 333 10.43 -9.70 -1.34
N ARG A 334 10.53 -8.96 -0.23
CA ARG A 334 11.29 -9.38 0.95
C ARG A 334 10.76 -10.66 1.57
N ASN A 335 9.45 -10.90 1.53
CA ASN A 335 8.86 -12.16 1.99
C ASN A 335 9.33 -13.38 1.20
N GLN A 336 9.64 -13.18 -0.08
CA GLN A 336 10.10 -14.25 -0.96
C GLN A 336 11.63 -14.44 -0.95
N THR A 337 12.37 -13.36 -0.73
CA THR A 337 13.84 -13.32 -0.91
C THR A 337 14.62 -13.09 0.38
N GLY A 338 13.94 -12.84 1.49
CA GLY A 338 14.51 -12.45 2.78
C GLY A 338 14.41 -10.96 3.06
N PHE A 339 14.24 -10.58 4.33
CA PHE A 339 13.99 -9.17 4.70
C PHE A 339 15.19 -8.27 4.36
N TYR A 340 16.41 -8.73 4.52
CA TYR A 340 17.65 -7.99 4.26
C TYR A 340 18.26 -8.33 2.90
N THR A 341 17.44 -8.56 1.89
CA THR A 341 17.88 -8.91 0.54
C THR A 341 18.34 -7.69 -0.27
N ASN A 342 19.32 -7.90 -1.16
CA ASN A 342 19.70 -6.91 -2.17
C ASN A 342 18.77 -6.88 -3.40
N TYR A 343 17.79 -7.79 -3.46
CA TYR A 343 16.81 -7.86 -4.56
C TYR A 343 15.54 -7.04 -4.31
N SER A 344 15.43 -6.39 -3.15
CA SER A 344 14.29 -5.54 -2.78
C SER A 344 14.18 -4.26 -3.63
N ILE A 345 13.01 -3.66 -3.62
CA ILE A 345 12.77 -2.37 -4.29
C ILE A 345 13.43 -1.23 -3.50
N LEU A 346 13.34 -1.30 -2.18
CA LEU A 346 13.92 -0.35 -1.24
C LEU A 346 15.25 -0.92 -0.70
N PRO A 347 16.24 -0.09 -0.39
CA PRO A 347 17.43 -0.55 0.33
C PRO A 347 17.05 -1.05 1.72
N ASN A 348 18.01 -1.62 2.44
CA ASN A 348 17.80 -1.94 3.84
C ASN A 348 17.57 -0.65 4.65
N TYR A 349 16.67 -0.70 5.61
CA TYR A 349 16.28 0.44 6.43
C TYR A 349 16.17 0.06 7.91
N ASP A 350 16.30 1.07 8.77
CA ASP A 350 16.41 0.91 10.22
C ASP A 350 15.21 1.46 10.97
N ILE A 351 14.57 2.46 10.38
CA ILE A 351 13.46 3.20 10.99
C ILE A 351 12.33 3.28 9.97
N LEU A 352 11.11 3.02 10.41
CA LEU A 352 9.92 3.10 9.58
C LEU A 352 8.87 3.99 10.24
N VAL A 353 8.42 5.00 9.51
CA VAL A 353 7.29 5.83 9.90
C VAL A 353 6.12 5.57 8.95
N PHE A 354 5.00 5.14 9.50
CA PHE A 354 3.73 5.10 8.79
C PHE A 354 2.92 6.36 9.10
N ASP A 355 2.84 7.27 8.15
CA ASP A 355 1.96 8.44 8.23
C ASP A 355 0.59 8.09 7.63
N GLU A 356 -0.48 8.59 8.22
CA GLU A 356 -1.86 8.16 7.98
C GLU A 356 -2.04 6.63 8.14
N ALA A 357 -1.50 6.13 9.26
CA ALA A 357 -1.38 4.69 9.56
C ALA A 357 -2.72 3.95 9.65
N HIS A 358 -3.86 4.66 9.76
CA HIS A 358 -5.20 4.09 9.71
C HIS A 358 -5.50 3.38 8.39
N ASN A 359 -4.73 3.66 7.31
CA ASN A 359 -4.90 3.04 6.00
C ASN A 359 -4.07 1.76 5.79
N ILE A 360 -3.23 1.39 6.76
CA ILE A 360 -2.33 0.22 6.62
C ILE A 360 -3.12 -1.06 6.40
N GLU A 361 -4.16 -1.29 7.19
CA GLU A 361 -4.99 -2.50 7.10
C GLU A 361 -5.54 -2.71 5.68
N ASP A 362 -6.24 -1.71 5.16
CA ASP A 362 -6.87 -1.80 3.83
C ASP A 362 -5.82 -1.88 2.72
N THR A 363 -4.72 -1.12 2.82
CA THR A 363 -3.66 -1.14 1.79
C THR A 363 -2.90 -2.46 1.78
N ALA A 364 -2.53 -3.00 2.93
CA ALA A 364 -1.87 -4.30 3.04
C ALA A 364 -2.78 -5.42 2.53
N ARG A 365 -4.05 -5.43 2.92
CA ARG A 365 -5.03 -6.40 2.44
C ARG A 365 -5.18 -6.37 0.93
N ASN A 366 -5.30 -5.17 0.33
CA ASN A 366 -5.36 -5.02 -1.13
C ASN A 366 -4.09 -5.54 -1.82
N TYR A 367 -2.94 -5.34 -1.21
CA TYR A 367 -1.68 -5.81 -1.74
C TYR A 367 -1.57 -7.34 -1.75
N PHE A 368 -2.01 -8.01 -0.68
CA PHE A 368 -2.03 -9.47 -0.58
C PHE A 368 -3.22 -10.12 -1.30
N THR A 369 -4.07 -9.33 -1.95
CA THR A 369 -5.20 -9.83 -2.76
C THR A 369 -4.73 -10.27 -4.13
N PHE A 370 -5.06 -11.50 -4.52
CA PHE A 370 -4.92 -11.97 -5.90
C PHE A 370 -6.11 -11.51 -6.73
N GLU A 371 -5.83 -10.97 -7.90
CA GLU A 371 -6.86 -10.54 -8.86
C GLU A 371 -6.59 -11.16 -10.23
N THR A 372 -7.67 -11.64 -10.89
CA THR A 372 -7.70 -11.97 -12.31
C THR A 372 -8.99 -11.45 -12.94
N SER A 373 -8.99 -11.17 -14.26
CA SER A 373 -10.18 -10.68 -14.94
C SER A 373 -10.21 -11.04 -16.41
N LYS A 374 -11.41 -11.03 -17.01
CA LYS A 374 -11.58 -11.22 -18.46
C LYS A 374 -10.73 -10.24 -19.26
N ILE A 375 -10.74 -8.95 -18.88
CA ILE A 375 -9.97 -7.90 -19.58
C ILE A 375 -8.47 -8.14 -19.45
N SER A 376 -7.96 -8.45 -18.25
CA SER A 376 -6.53 -8.70 -18.05
C SER A 376 -6.07 -9.97 -18.77
N PHE A 377 -6.90 -11.00 -18.80
CA PHE A 377 -6.66 -12.21 -19.58
C PHE A 377 -6.56 -11.92 -21.08
N GLY A 378 -7.57 -11.25 -21.64
CA GLY A 378 -7.59 -10.89 -23.05
C GLY A 378 -6.41 -10.02 -23.47
N ARG A 379 -6.00 -9.07 -22.60
CA ARG A 379 -4.83 -8.22 -22.84
C ARG A 379 -3.53 -9.02 -22.81
N LEU A 380 -3.35 -9.90 -21.83
CA LEU A 380 -2.17 -10.77 -21.74
C LEU A 380 -2.05 -11.66 -22.96
N MET A 381 -3.13 -12.31 -23.36
CA MET A 381 -3.15 -13.17 -24.56
C MET A 381 -2.87 -12.38 -25.84
N GLY A 382 -3.45 -11.17 -25.99
CA GLY A 382 -3.17 -10.28 -27.11
C GLY A 382 -1.71 -9.81 -27.19
N ASN A 383 -1.06 -9.63 -26.03
CA ASN A 383 0.37 -9.29 -25.98
C ASN A 383 1.27 -10.48 -26.34
N ILE A 384 0.82 -11.72 -26.12
CA ILE A 384 1.52 -12.93 -26.57
C ILE A 384 1.29 -13.16 -28.04
N TYR A 385 0.03 -13.25 -28.43
CA TYR A 385 -0.41 -13.51 -29.81
C TYR A 385 -1.80 -12.93 -30.05
N ASN A 386 -1.92 -12.03 -31.03
CA ASN A 386 -3.18 -11.39 -31.40
C ASN A 386 -3.67 -11.92 -32.76
N LYS A 387 -4.59 -12.88 -32.72
CA LYS A 387 -5.15 -13.50 -33.93
C LYS A 387 -5.83 -12.53 -34.93
N ARG A 388 -6.21 -11.33 -34.50
CA ARG A 388 -6.88 -10.32 -35.33
C ARG A 388 -5.91 -9.48 -36.16
N VAL A 389 -4.64 -9.42 -35.75
CA VAL A 389 -3.64 -8.47 -36.27
C VAL A 389 -2.29 -9.19 -36.54
N VAL A 390 -2.36 -10.39 -37.11
CA VAL A 390 -1.19 -11.29 -37.32
C VAL A 390 -0.13 -10.70 -38.27
N LYS A 391 -0.52 -9.80 -39.18
CA LYS A 391 0.37 -9.26 -40.23
C LYS A 391 1.05 -7.93 -39.87
N SER A 392 0.94 -7.46 -38.64
CA SER A 392 1.58 -6.19 -38.19
C SER A 392 2.41 -6.39 -36.95
N SER A 393 3.28 -5.42 -36.64
CA SER A 393 4.02 -5.33 -35.38
C SER A 393 3.14 -5.39 -34.12
N ASN A 394 1.83 -5.22 -34.30
CA ASN A 394 0.81 -5.34 -33.25
C ASN A 394 0.27 -6.77 -33.06
N GLY A 395 0.80 -7.77 -33.77
CA GLY A 395 0.41 -9.19 -33.68
C GLY A 395 0.84 -9.89 -32.37
N GLY A 396 1.55 -9.20 -31.47
CA GLY A 396 2.03 -9.74 -30.21
C GLY A 396 3.49 -10.20 -30.25
N ALA A 397 4.02 -10.59 -29.07
CA ALA A 397 5.43 -10.94 -28.92
C ALA A 397 5.85 -12.16 -29.76
N LEU A 398 4.97 -13.14 -29.94
CA LEU A 398 5.24 -14.31 -30.77
C LEU A 398 5.45 -13.91 -32.25
N VAL A 399 4.61 -13.03 -32.79
CA VAL A 399 4.72 -12.59 -34.19
C VAL A 399 6.03 -11.84 -34.42
N LYS A 400 6.44 -10.98 -33.48
CA LYS A 400 7.72 -10.28 -33.53
C LYS A 400 8.91 -11.23 -33.49
N LEU A 401 8.84 -12.23 -32.59
CA LEU A 401 9.86 -13.26 -32.48
C LEU A 401 9.97 -14.07 -33.76
N LEU A 402 8.86 -14.47 -34.38
CA LEU A 402 8.87 -15.23 -35.64
C LEU A 402 9.43 -14.43 -36.80
N ALA A 403 9.12 -13.13 -36.90
CA ALA A 403 9.73 -12.26 -37.90
C ALA A 403 11.26 -12.20 -37.74
N TYR A 404 11.74 -12.04 -36.52
CA TYR A 404 13.17 -12.04 -36.18
C TYR A 404 13.84 -13.40 -36.52
N LEU A 405 13.18 -14.53 -36.18
CA LEU A 405 13.69 -15.87 -36.46
C LEU A 405 13.77 -16.13 -37.97
N ASN A 406 12.81 -15.69 -38.76
CA ASN A 406 12.81 -15.81 -40.20
C ASN A 406 13.96 -15.04 -40.89
N GLU A 407 14.37 -13.92 -40.29
CA GLU A 407 15.51 -13.12 -40.78
C GLU A 407 16.87 -13.68 -40.34
N SER A 408 16.90 -14.38 -39.19
CA SER A 408 18.14 -14.79 -38.52
C SER A 408 18.55 -16.23 -38.76
N LEU A 409 17.63 -17.11 -39.15
CA LEU A 409 17.83 -18.53 -39.36
C LEU A 409 17.93 -18.86 -40.83
N SER A 410 18.60 -19.97 -41.16
CA SER A 410 18.54 -20.56 -42.48
C SER A 410 17.14 -21.09 -42.80
N SER A 411 16.81 -21.26 -44.08
CA SER A 411 15.50 -21.75 -44.49
C SER A 411 15.12 -23.13 -43.94
N GLU A 412 16.13 -23.98 -43.69
CA GLU A 412 15.96 -25.32 -43.12
C GLU A 412 15.68 -25.23 -41.62
N GLU A 413 16.47 -24.44 -40.87
CA GLU A 413 16.29 -24.20 -39.44
C GLU A 413 14.94 -23.52 -39.15
N TYR A 414 14.57 -22.53 -39.98
CA TYR A 414 13.27 -21.84 -39.83
C TYR A 414 12.08 -22.77 -40.05
N ARG A 415 12.20 -23.73 -40.98
CA ARG A 415 11.10 -24.71 -41.22
C ARG A 415 10.86 -25.58 -39.96
N GLU A 416 11.91 -25.99 -39.26
CA GLU A 416 11.76 -26.75 -38.01
C GLU A 416 11.10 -25.94 -36.90
N VAL A 417 11.39 -24.64 -36.86
CA VAL A 417 10.75 -23.71 -35.88
C VAL A 417 9.31 -23.42 -36.29
N ASP A 418 9.02 -23.31 -37.57
CA ASP A 418 7.67 -23.01 -38.13
C ASP A 418 6.66 -24.12 -37.80
N GLU A 419 7.05 -25.39 -37.90
CA GLU A 419 6.21 -26.53 -37.49
C GLU A 419 5.88 -26.48 -35.97
N LEU A 420 6.83 -26.08 -35.15
CA LEU A 420 6.63 -25.96 -33.69
C LEU A 420 5.75 -24.78 -33.35
N GLN A 421 5.93 -23.63 -34.01
CA GLN A 421 5.14 -22.43 -33.74
C GLN A 421 3.67 -22.60 -34.15
N GLU A 422 3.36 -23.30 -35.28
CA GLU A 422 1.98 -23.62 -35.66
C GLU A 422 1.26 -24.35 -34.52
N ASN A 423 1.91 -25.35 -33.91
CA ASN A 423 1.39 -26.05 -32.75
C ASN A 423 1.17 -25.15 -31.53
N VAL A 424 2.04 -24.18 -31.30
CA VAL A 424 1.91 -23.20 -30.22
C VAL A 424 0.74 -22.26 -30.47
N VAL A 425 0.61 -21.75 -31.72
CA VAL A 425 -0.49 -20.87 -32.13
C VAL A 425 -1.84 -21.54 -31.99
N GLU A 426 -1.95 -22.80 -32.45
CA GLU A 426 -3.17 -23.58 -32.29
C GLU A 426 -3.61 -23.69 -30.85
N GLU A 427 -2.66 -24.03 -29.95
CA GLU A 427 -2.96 -24.21 -28.54
C GLU A 427 -3.24 -22.86 -27.82
N LEU A 428 -2.54 -21.77 -28.19
CA LEU A 428 -2.83 -20.43 -27.72
C LEU A 428 -4.27 -20.00 -28.06
N ASN A 429 -4.73 -20.31 -29.29
CA ASN A 429 -6.10 -20.01 -29.69
C ASN A 429 -7.13 -20.81 -28.87
N LYS A 430 -6.91 -22.13 -28.70
CA LYS A 430 -7.77 -22.98 -27.85
C LYS A 430 -7.82 -22.46 -26.42
N PHE A 431 -6.66 -22.12 -25.85
CA PHE A 431 -6.53 -21.59 -24.50
C PHE A 431 -7.27 -20.24 -24.36
N TYR A 432 -7.09 -19.34 -25.33
CA TYR A 432 -7.78 -18.06 -25.34
C TYR A 432 -9.31 -18.24 -25.40
N ASP A 433 -9.80 -18.98 -26.38
CA ASP A 433 -11.25 -19.16 -26.60
C ASP A 433 -11.90 -19.83 -25.37
N LYS A 434 -11.28 -20.87 -24.81
CA LYS A 434 -11.79 -21.57 -23.62
C LYS A 434 -11.74 -20.66 -22.37
N GLY A 435 -10.69 -19.88 -22.20
CA GLY A 435 -10.58 -18.93 -21.09
C GLY A 435 -11.66 -17.83 -21.16
N ILE A 436 -11.94 -17.28 -22.34
CA ILE A 436 -13.03 -16.31 -22.54
C ILE A 436 -14.39 -16.95 -22.22
N ASP A 437 -14.65 -18.18 -22.66
CA ASP A 437 -15.89 -18.91 -22.35
C ASP A 437 -16.12 -19.05 -20.83
N ILE A 438 -15.06 -19.36 -20.07
CA ILE A 438 -15.15 -19.46 -18.61
C ILE A 438 -15.49 -18.09 -18.01
N PHE A 439 -14.80 -17.02 -18.41
CA PHE A 439 -15.09 -15.69 -17.89
C PHE A 439 -16.51 -15.22 -18.28
N ASP A 440 -16.99 -15.57 -19.46
CA ASP A 440 -18.36 -15.23 -19.89
C ASP A 440 -19.40 -15.98 -19.08
N LYS A 441 -19.21 -17.28 -18.85
CA LYS A 441 -20.10 -18.07 -17.98
C LYS A 441 -20.08 -17.54 -16.53
N LEU A 442 -18.92 -17.16 -16.01
CA LEU A 442 -18.82 -16.56 -14.66
C LEU A 442 -19.51 -15.18 -14.63
N THR A 443 -19.35 -14.38 -15.69
CA THR A 443 -20.07 -13.10 -15.79
C THR A 443 -21.58 -13.32 -15.74
N PHE A 444 -22.10 -14.26 -16.51
CA PHE A 444 -23.52 -14.57 -16.52
C PHE A 444 -23.99 -15.14 -15.16
N LEU A 445 -23.24 -16.08 -14.59
CA LEU A 445 -23.53 -16.72 -13.30
C LEU A 445 -23.76 -15.71 -12.16
N PHE A 446 -22.91 -14.69 -12.09
CA PHE A 446 -22.96 -13.67 -11.02
C PHE A 446 -23.87 -12.49 -11.36
N SER A 447 -24.25 -12.29 -12.62
CA SER A 447 -25.20 -11.25 -13.02
C SER A 447 -26.65 -11.70 -13.13
N GLU A 448 -26.91 -13.00 -13.08
CA GLU A 448 -28.24 -13.56 -13.18
C GLU A 448 -29.16 -13.02 -12.04
N ASN A 449 -30.31 -12.48 -12.42
CA ASN A 449 -31.30 -11.88 -11.52
C ASN A 449 -30.85 -10.59 -10.78
N ASN A 450 -29.88 -9.85 -11.32
CA ASN A 450 -29.42 -8.62 -10.68
C ASN A 450 -29.22 -7.49 -11.72
N ASP A 451 -30.06 -6.46 -11.64
CA ASP A 451 -30.03 -5.32 -12.58
C ASP A 451 -29.01 -4.23 -12.19
N ASN A 452 -28.21 -4.45 -11.13
CA ASN A 452 -27.21 -3.49 -10.71
C ASN A 452 -26.08 -3.38 -11.74
N ARG A 453 -25.55 -2.19 -11.91
CA ARG A 453 -24.40 -1.93 -12.80
C ARG A 453 -23.12 -2.59 -12.33
N GLU A 454 -22.98 -2.84 -11.06
CA GLU A 454 -21.86 -3.51 -10.42
C GLU A 454 -22.36 -4.47 -9.35
N ILE A 455 -21.88 -5.70 -9.39
CA ILE A 455 -22.31 -6.80 -8.53
C ILE A 455 -21.09 -7.44 -7.90
N LYS A 456 -21.03 -7.44 -6.57
CA LYS A 456 -20.03 -8.18 -5.80
C LYS A 456 -20.66 -9.43 -5.21
N ALA A 457 -20.08 -10.58 -5.48
CA ALA A 457 -20.61 -11.86 -5.03
C ALA A 457 -19.52 -12.76 -4.46
N LYS A 458 -19.77 -13.37 -3.31
CA LYS A 458 -18.88 -14.37 -2.71
C LYS A 458 -18.91 -15.66 -3.52
N ILE A 459 -17.76 -16.26 -3.78
CA ILE A 459 -17.63 -17.56 -4.43
C ILE A 459 -17.67 -18.63 -3.33
N ASP A 460 -18.88 -19.09 -3.01
CA ASP A 460 -19.11 -20.17 -2.04
C ASP A 460 -19.38 -21.46 -2.81
N LYS A 461 -18.36 -22.28 -2.96
CA LYS A 461 -18.47 -23.52 -3.75
C LYS A 461 -19.50 -24.50 -3.23
N GLU A 462 -19.66 -24.59 -1.91
CA GLU A 462 -20.60 -25.54 -1.32
C GLU A 462 -22.04 -25.16 -1.68
N LYS A 463 -22.35 -23.86 -1.55
CA LYS A 463 -23.67 -23.34 -1.95
C LYS A 463 -23.88 -23.36 -3.47
N MET A 464 -22.81 -23.16 -4.24
CA MET A 464 -22.89 -23.10 -5.70
C MET A 464 -22.90 -24.48 -6.40
N ARG A 465 -22.56 -25.57 -5.71
CA ARG A 465 -22.59 -26.94 -6.27
C ARG A 465 -23.92 -27.36 -6.84
N SER A 466 -25.02 -26.85 -6.32
CA SER A 466 -26.38 -27.11 -6.85
C SER A 466 -26.69 -26.36 -8.13
N ASN A 467 -25.97 -25.25 -8.42
CA ASN A 467 -26.20 -24.45 -9.61
C ASN A 467 -25.63 -25.14 -10.86
N LYS A 468 -26.47 -25.32 -11.88
CA LYS A 468 -26.11 -26.01 -13.14
C LYS A 468 -24.98 -25.27 -13.86
N LEU A 469 -25.08 -23.94 -13.98
CA LEU A 469 -24.11 -23.12 -14.68
C LEU A 469 -22.74 -23.15 -13.99
N PHE A 470 -22.71 -23.18 -12.67
CA PHE A 470 -21.47 -23.35 -11.92
C PHE A 470 -20.80 -24.70 -12.20
N ARG A 471 -21.54 -25.79 -12.22
CA ARG A 471 -20.99 -27.10 -12.58
C ARG A 471 -20.42 -27.12 -13.98
N GLU A 472 -21.17 -26.62 -14.96
CA GLU A 472 -20.67 -26.49 -16.35
C GLU A 472 -19.38 -25.64 -16.42
N THR A 473 -19.30 -24.56 -15.62
CA THR A 473 -18.10 -23.75 -15.55
C THR A 473 -16.90 -24.51 -14.96
N MET A 474 -17.13 -25.34 -13.96
CA MET A 474 -16.08 -26.20 -13.38
C MET A 474 -15.63 -27.31 -14.34
N GLU A 475 -16.53 -27.90 -15.13
CA GLU A 475 -16.18 -28.83 -16.22
C GLU A 475 -15.31 -28.16 -17.28
N LEU A 476 -15.68 -26.94 -17.71
CA LEU A 476 -14.85 -26.13 -18.61
C LEU A 476 -13.49 -25.81 -18.02
N ASN A 477 -13.42 -25.51 -16.71
CA ASN A 477 -12.15 -25.28 -16.05
C ASN A 477 -11.24 -26.50 -16.04
N SER A 478 -11.80 -27.71 -15.94
CA SER A 478 -11.01 -28.95 -16.05
C SER A 478 -10.42 -29.11 -17.45
N GLN A 479 -11.18 -28.82 -18.51
CA GLN A 479 -10.66 -28.80 -19.88
C GLN A 479 -9.62 -27.68 -20.10
N PHE A 480 -9.84 -26.51 -19.52
CA PHE A 480 -8.89 -25.39 -19.57
C PHE A 480 -7.55 -25.74 -18.93
N LYS A 481 -7.56 -26.51 -17.83
CA LYS A 481 -6.37 -27.02 -17.16
C LYS A 481 -5.57 -27.98 -18.06
N GLU A 482 -6.24 -28.86 -18.79
CA GLU A 482 -5.61 -29.76 -19.76
C GLU A 482 -4.98 -28.98 -20.92
N ILE A 483 -5.73 -28.03 -21.50
CA ILE A 483 -5.22 -27.15 -22.57
C ILE A 483 -4.02 -26.34 -22.10
N TYR A 484 -4.05 -25.83 -20.87
CA TYR A 484 -2.89 -25.14 -20.27
C TYR A 484 -1.65 -26.04 -20.18
N GLY A 485 -1.81 -27.28 -19.72
CA GLY A 485 -0.72 -28.25 -19.67
C GLY A 485 -0.08 -28.49 -21.05
N ASN A 486 -0.93 -28.71 -22.07
CA ASN A 486 -0.49 -28.88 -23.46
C ASN A 486 0.21 -27.63 -24.00
N LEU A 487 -0.33 -26.43 -23.72
CA LEU A 487 0.26 -25.15 -24.12
C LEU A 487 1.66 -24.97 -23.52
N VAL A 488 1.81 -25.23 -22.23
CA VAL A 488 3.11 -25.14 -21.53
C VAL A 488 4.13 -26.09 -22.16
N MET A 489 3.74 -27.32 -22.44
CA MET A 489 4.60 -28.32 -23.08
C MET A 489 5.05 -27.87 -24.48
N LYS A 490 4.11 -27.38 -25.31
CA LYS A 490 4.40 -26.92 -26.68
C LYS A 490 5.29 -25.68 -26.69
N ILE A 491 5.03 -24.68 -25.81
CA ILE A 491 5.87 -23.47 -25.70
C ILE A 491 7.27 -23.84 -25.22
N ASN A 492 7.42 -24.73 -24.24
CA ASN A 492 8.74 -25.17 -23.77
C ASN A 492 9.52 -25.88 -24.89
N LYS A 493 8.86 -26.74 -25.69
CA LYS A 493 9.50 -27.40 -26.83
C LYS A 493 9.97 -26.39 -27.88
N PHE A 494 9.14 -25.41 -28.20
CA PHE A 494 9.47 -24.30 -29.10
C PHE A 494 10.67 -23.47 -28.57
N LEU A 495 10.62 -23.02 -27.32
CA LEU A 495 11.69 -22.20 -26.72
C LEU A 495 13.01 -22.98 -26.63
N ASN A 496 12.97 -24.26 -26.27
CA ASN A 496 14.18 -25.10 -26.22
C ASN A 496 14.81 -25.22 -27.62
N LYS A 497 14.01 -25.38 -28.66
CA LYS A 497 14.52 -25.41 -30.03
C LYS A 497 15.17 -24.09 -30.44
N VAL A 498 14.50 -22.97 -30.19
CA VAL A 498 15.01 -21.62 -30.49
C VAL A 498 16.30 -21.32 -29.74
N ASN A 499 16.38 -21.71 -28.46
CA ASN A 499 17.60 -21.48 -27.64
C ASN A 499 18.82 -22.26 -28.15
N ASN A 500 18.63 -23.39 -28.83
CA ASN A 500 19.75 -24.17 -29.38
C ASN A 500 20.47 -23.48 -30.54
N TYR A 501 19.86 -22.46 -31.16
CA TYR A 501 20.48 -21.74 -32.27
C TYR A 501 21.44 -20.62 -31.84
N ASN A 502 21.62 -20.38 -30.51
CA ASN A 502 22.53 -19.35 -29.94
C ASN A 502 22.40 -17.96 -30.60
N LEU A 503 21.17 -17.54 -30.89
CA LEU A 503 20.88 -16.29 -31.55
C LEU A 503 21.20 -15.08 -30.64
N GLU A 504 21.76 -14.03 -31.26
CA GLU A 504 22.06 -12.77 -30.59
C GLU A 504 20.78 -11.89 -30.49
N ASP A 505 19.94 -12.09 -29.44
CA ASP A 505 18.66 -11.39 -29.24
C ASP A 505 18.87 -9.90 -28.92
N LYS A 506 19.50 -9.14 -29.86
CA LYS A 506 19.80 -7.70 -29.68
C LYS A 506 18.53 -6.90 -29.38
N ASP A 507 17.47 -7.12 -30.14
CA ASP A 507 16.21 -6.39 -29.99
C ASP A 507 15.34 -6.92 -28.82
N GLY A 508 15.65 -8.10 -28.33
CA GLY A 508 15.00 -8.70 -27.16
C GLY A 508 13.63 -9.31 -27.46
N PHE A 509 13.39 -9.79 -28.65
CA PHE A 509 12.12 -10.43 -29.00
C PHE A 509 11.94 -11.79 -28.32
N LEU A 510 12.99 -12.59 -28.24
CA LEU A 510 12.97 -13.86 -27.50
C LEU A 510 12.79 -13.61 -26.00
N PHE A 511 13.48 -12.61 -25.46
CA PHE A 511 13.31 -12.18 -24.08
C PHE A 511 11.87 -11.70 -23.82
N GLU A 512 11.30 -10.87 -24.70
CA GLU A 512 9.93 -10.35 -24.56
C GLU A 512 8.90 -11.48 -24.55
N PHE A 513 9.00 -12.41 -25.51
CA PHE A 513 8.09 -13.57 -25.58
C PHE A 513 8.22 -14.46 -24.32
N SER A 514 9.43 -14.76 -23.88
CA SER A 514 9.70 -15.56 -22.68
C SER A 514 9.09 -14.91 -21.42
N ARG A 515 9.16 -13.57 -21.31
CA ARG A 515 8.55 -12.84 -20.17
C ARG A 515 7.03 -12.86 -20.21
N TYR A 516 6.41 -12.72 -21.36
CA TYR A 516 4.96 -12.86 -21.47
C TYR A 516 4.52 -14.30 -21.17
N TYR A 517 5.30 -15.29 -21.55
CA TYR A 517 5.05 -16.69 -21.16
C TYR A 517 5.12 -16.89 -19.63
N GLU A 518 6.11 -16.34 -18.95
CA GLU A 518 6.15 -16.36 -17.49
C GLU A 518 4.95 -15.66 -16.85
N ARG A 519 4.52 -14.51 -17.39
CA ARG A 519 3.28 -13.83 -16.97
C ARG A 519 2.06 -14.71 -17.15
N LEU A 520 1.98 -15.46 -18.25
CA LEU A 520 0.88 -16.39 -18.49
C LEU A 520 0.84 -17.49 -17.41
N LYS A 521 1.98 -18.07 -17.07
CA LYS A 521 2.07 -19.06 -16.00
C LYS A 521 1.65 -18.50 -14.64
N GLN A 522 2.09 -17.29 -14.31
CA GLN A 522 1.70 -16.62 -13.07
C GLN A 522 0.20 -16.26 -13.06
N TYR A 523 -0.31 -15.80 -14.19
CA TYR A 523 -1.74 -15.48 -14.34
C TYR A 523 -2.60 -16.72 -14.13
N TYR A 524 -2.24 -17.83 -14.79
CA TYR A 524 -2.93 -19.10 -14.66
C TYR A 524 -2.91 -19.63 -13.22
N LYS A 525 -1.76 -19.59 -12.54
CA LYS A 525 -1.66 -19.97 -11.12
C LYS A 525 -2.60 -19.17 -10.23
N LYS A 526 -2.66 -17.84 -10.41
CA LYS A 526 -3.60 -16.98 -9.67
C LYS A 526 -5.05 -17.32 -9.96
N PHE A 527 -5.37 -17.53 -11.24
CA PHE A 527 -6.71 -17.90 -11.68
C PHE A 527 -7.14 -19.25 -11.07
N GLU A 528 -6.29 -20.25 -11.14
CA GLU A 528 -6.51 -21.58 -10.55
C GLU A 528 -6.68 -21.47 -9.02
N PHE A 529 -5.81 -20.72 -8.33
CA PHE A 529 -5.89 -20.48 -6.89
C PHE A 529 -7.26 -19.89 -6.49
N ILE A 530 -7.74 -18.89 -7.21
CA ILE A 530 -9.04 -18.27 -6.94
C ILE A 530 -10.19 -19.25 -7.21
N LEU A 531 -10.17 -19.96 -8.34
CA LEU A 531 -11.23 -20.90 -8.69
C LEU A 531 -11.21 -22.17 -7.83
N GLU A 532 -10.04 -22.66 -7.44
CA GLU A 532 -9.95 -23.80 -6.52
C GLU A 532 -10.42 -23.45 -5.11
N GLY A 533 -10.18 -22.23 -4.63
CA GLY A 533 -10.70 -21.70 -3.36
C GLY A 533 -10.52 -22.64 -2.17
N LYS A 534 -9.33 -23.27 -2.03
CA LYS A 534 -9.07 -24.30 -1.03
C LYS A 534 -8.39 -23.76 0.24
N GLU A 535 -7.67 -22.64 0.10
CA GLU A 535 -6.88 -22.10 1.19
C GLU A 535 -7.77 -21.42 2.22
N GLU A 536 -7.62 -21.82 3.47
CA GLU A 536 -8.23 -21.15 4.62
C GLU A 536 -7.57 -19.77 4.81
N GLY A 537 -8.29 -18.81 5.37
CA GLY A 537 -7.79 -17.43 5.56
C GLY A 537 -8.10 -16.50 4.39
N TYR A 538 -8.59 -16.99 3.25
CA TYR A 538 -9.00 -16.18 2.11
C TYR A 538 -10.52 -16.17 1.90
N VAL A 539 -11.05 -15.04 1.48
CA VAL A 539 -12.37 -14.93 0.88
C VAL A 539 -12.23 -14.86 -0.64
N TYR A 540 -12.95 -15.75 -1.33
CA TYR A 540 -13.01 -15.80 -2.78
C TYR A 540 -14.28 -15.10 -3.24
N TRP A 541 -14.15 -14.16 -4.18
CA TRP A 541 -15.29 -13.37 -4.61
C TRP A 541 -15.12 -12.83 -6.04
N ALA A 542 -16.24 -12.45 -6.64
CA ALA A 542 -16.30 -11.88 -7.97
C ALA A 542 -16.88 -10.47 -7.92
N ASN A 543 -16.36 -9.60 -8.78
CA ASN A 543 -16.93 -8.30 -9.09
C ASN A 543 -17.30 -8.26 -10.57
N VAL A 544 -18.58 -8.14 -10.86
CA VAL A 544 -19.12 -8.13 -12.23
C VAL A 544 -19.64 -6.75 -12.57
N THR A 545 -19.22 -6.24 -13.72
CA THR A 545 -19.81 -5.04 -14.33
C THR A 545 -20.69 -5.43 -15.49
N THR A 546 -21.92 -4.89 -15.55
CA THR A 546 -22.94 -5.27 -16.54
C THR A 546 -22.95 -4.37 -17.76
N VAL A 547 -22.65 -3.07 -17.65
CA VAL A 547 -22.67 -2.11 -18.77
C VAL A 547 -21.56 -2.37 -19.79
N ARG A 548 -20.36 -2.75 -19.34
CA ARG A 548 -19.29 -3.33 -20.15
C ARG A 548 -18.96 -4.66 -19.52
N PRO A 549 -19.55 -5.76 -20.02
CA PRO A 549 -19.47 -7.05 -19.34
C PRO A 549 -18.04 -7.46 -19.04
N ASN A 550 -17.70 -7.50 -17.77
CA ASN A 550 -16.40 -7.93 -17.27
C ASN A 550 -16.56 -8.54 -15.89
N VAL A 551 -15.91 -9.65 -15.66
CA VAL A 551 -15.78 -10.24 -14.33
C VAL A 551 -14.35 -10.15 -13.87
N LYS A 552 -14.20 -9.67 -12.65
CA LYS A 552 -12.96 -9.72 -11.87
C LYS A 552 -13.13 -10.74 -10.76
N LEU A 553 -12.17 -11.63 -10.63
CA LEU A 553 -12.13 -12.67 -9.61
C LEU A 553 -11.04 -12.33 -8.61
N TYR A 554 -11.34 -12.51 -7.33
CA TYR A 554 -10.47 -12.15 -6.23
C TYR A 554 -10.30 -13.28 -5.22
N ALA A 555 -9.09 -13.40 -4.67
CA ALA A 555 -8.84 -14.07 -3.41
C ALA A 555 -8.20 -13.06 -2.47
N THR A 556 -8.92 -12.69 -1.42
CA THR A 556 -8.54 -11.63 -0.48
C THR A 556 -8.35 -12.22 0.92
N PRO A 557 -7.21 -12.01 1.60
CA PRO A 557 -7.05 -12.46 2.98
C PRO A 557 -7.98 -11.63 3.89
N PHE A 558 -8.74 -12.28 4.75
CA PHE A 558 -9.57 -11.57 5.72
C PHE A 558 -8.80 -11.18 7.00
N ASP A 559 -7.68 -11.84 7.28
CA ASP A 559 -6.73 -11.47 8.33
C ASP A 559 -5.34 -11.32 7.71
N ILE A 560 -4.66 -10.22 8.03
CA ILE A 560 -3.32 -9.89 7.54
C ILE A 560 -2.29 -9.85 8.68
N SER A 561 -2.72 -10.26 9.87
CA SER A 561 -1.93 -10.09 11.10
C SER A 561 -0.64 -10.92 11.06
N ASP A 562 -0.73 -12.15 10.55
CA ASP A 562 0.43 -13.05 10.48
C ASP A 562 1.45 -12.54 9.46
N GLU A 563 0.98 -12.15 8.27
CA GLU A 563 1.85 -11.61 7.22
C GLU A 563 2.61 -10.37 7.69
N LEU A 564 1.94 -9.44 8.39
CA LEU A 564 2.59 -8.23 8.89
C LEU A 564 3.50 -8.53 10.08
N ASN A 565 3.10 -9.42 10.97
CA ASN A 565 3.90 -9.75 12.15
C ASN A 565 5.20 -10.45 11.74
N ASP A 566 5.11 -11.51 10.93
CA ASP A 566 6.26 -12.34 10.58
C ASP A 566 7.22 -11.62 9.62
N ASN A 567 6.69 -10.81 8.72
CA ASN A 567 7.46 -10.23 7.64
C ASN A 567 7.92 -8.79 7.91
N LEU A 568 7.33 -8.10 8.89
CA LEU A 568 7.67 -6.72 9.21
C LEU A 568 7.90 -6.49 10.70
N PHE A 569 6.90 -6.73 11.56
CA PHE A 569 6.97 -6.30 12.95
C PHE A 569 8.04 -7.06 13.74
N ASN A 570 8.24 -8.35 13.44
CA ASN A 570 9.31 -9.15 14.01
C ASN A 570 10.71 -8.83 13.47
N LYS A 571 10.83 -8.01 12.39
CA LYS A 571 12.11 -7.69 11.75
C LYS A 571 12.60 -6.28 12.07
N LEU A 572 11.73 -5.41 12.57
CA LEU A 572 12.05 -4.01 12.79
C LEU A 572 11.45 -3.54 14.13
N ASP A 573 12.28 -2.97 14.99
CA ASP A 573 11.86 -2.50 16.30
C ASP A 573 11.47 -1.00 16.27
N ARG A 574 12.21 -0.14 15.57
CA ARG A 574 11.94 1.30 15.50
C ARG A 574 10.87 1.59 14.45
N MET A 575 9.62 1.61 14.90
CA MET A 575 8.48 1.91 14.03
C MET A 575 7.56 2.95 14.69
N ILE A 576 7.11 3.90 13.90
CA ILE A 576 6.14 4.92 14.31
C ILE A 576 4.88 4.77 13.46
N PHE A 577 3.75 4.59 14.12
CA PHE A 577 2.42 4.57 13.51
C PHE A 577 1.71 5.86 13.91
N THR A 578 1.53 6.79 12.97
CA THR A 578 0.89 8.08 13.26
C THR A 578 -0.29 8.34 12.36
N SER A 579 -1.34 8.91 12.92
CA SER A 579 -2.50 9.44 12.21
C SER A 579 -3.27 10.42 13.09
N ALA A 580 -4.21 11.14 12.50
CA ALA A 580 -5.17 11.95 13.26
C ALA A 580 -6.26 11.09 13.93
N THR A 581 -6.42 9.83 13.50
CA THR A 581 -7.53 8.96 13.91
C THR A 581 -7.08 7.50 13.94
N LEU A 582 -6.72 6.99 15.11
CA LEU A 582 -6.35 5.59 15.36
C LEU A 582 -7.09 5.01 16.56
N ALA A 583 -7.34 5.85 17.57
CA ALA A 583 -7.95 5.44 18.82
C ALA A 583 -9.49 5.44 18.74
N VAL A 584 -10.10 4.46 19.38
CA VAL A 584 -11.54 4.40 19.66
C VAL A 584 -11.69 4.29 21.16
N ASP A 585 -12.57 5.11 21.77
CA ASP A 585 -12.72 5.20 23.22
C ASP A 585 -11.39 5.47 23.96
N ASN A 586 -10.48 6.28 23.37
CA ASN A 586 -9.12 6.57 23.84
C ASN A 586 -8.21 5.33 23.97
N LYS A 587 -8.45 4.28 23.20
CA LYS A 587 -7.66 3.05 23.19
C LYS A 587 -7.26 2.68 21.76
N PHE A 588 -6.11 2.03 21.61
CA PHE A 588 -5.61 1.54 20.32
C PHE A 588 -5.90 0.05 20.09
N ASP A 589 -6.70 -0.58 20.93
CA ASP A 589 -6.95 -2.04 20.87
C ASP A 589 -7.49 -2.49 19.51
N TYR A 590 -8.43 -1.71 18.94
CA TYR A 590 -8.95 -1.99 17.61
C TYR A 590 -7.83 -1.92 16.56
N TYR A 591 -7.06 -0.83 16.54
CA TYR A 591 -5.98 -0.63 15.58
C TYR A 591 -4.90 -1.72 15.69
N LYS A 592 -4.43 -2.02 16.91
CA LYS A 592 -3.45 -3.09 17.13
C LYS A 592 -3.95 -4.45 16.61
N LYS A 593 -5.23 -4.75 16.83
CA LYS A 593 -5.85 -5.97 16.36
C LYS A 593 -5.93 -6.01 14.83
N SER A 594 -6.34 -4.91 14.19
CA SER A 594 -6.55 -4.86 12.74
C SER A 594 -5.26 -5.02 11.92
N VAL A 595 -4.12 -4.62 12.48
CA VAL A 595 -2.79 -4.75 11.83
C VAL A 595 -1.92 -5.87 12.42
N GLY A 596 -2.38 -6.59 13.45
CA GLY A 596 -1.64 -7.70 14.04
C GLY A 596 -0.63 -7.35 15.15
N LEU A 597 -0.55 -6.08 15.57
CA LEU A 597 0.36 -5.65 16.65
C LEU A 597 0.03 -6.22 18.03
N VAL A 598 -1.12 -6.88 18.21
CA VAL A 598 -1.46 -7.59 19.44
C VAL A 598 -0.57 -8.81 19.70
N LYS A 599 0.13 -9.33 18.69
CA LYS A 599 1.07 -10.45 18.80
C LYS A 599 2.46 -10.01 19.29
N GLU A 600 2.75 -8.72 19.22
CA GLU A 600 3.99 -8.14 19.74
C GLU A 600 4.01 -8.11 21.28
N ASN A 601 5.22 -8.14 21.83
CA ASN A 601 5.40 -7.94 23.28
C ASN A 601 4.88 -6.54 23.67
N PRO A 602 3.88 -6.43 24.55
CA PRO A 602 3.33 -5.12 24.94
C PRO A 602 4.38 -4.16 25.53
N LYS A 603 5.46 -4.68 26.10
CA LYS A 603 6.55 -3.87 26.62
C LYS A 603 7.41 -3.20 25.53
N LYS A 604 7.26 -3.62 24.26
CA LYS A 604 7.96 -3.05 23.12
C LYS A 604 7.13 -2.00 22.37
N ILE A 605 5.91 -1.76 22.78
CA ILE A 605 5.00 -0.79 22.14
C ILE A 605 4.64 0.30 23.13
N ASP A 606 4.89 1.54 22.73
CA ASP A 606 4.39 2.75 23.41
C ASP A 606 3.13 3.25 22.70
N GLU A 607 2.21 3.81 23.48
CA GLU A 607 0.94 4.34 23.00
C GLU A 607 0.76 5.78 23.50
N LYS A 608 0.38 6.69 22.60
CA LYS A 608 0.14 8.09 22.98
C LYS A 608 -0.99 8.71 22.17
N ILE A 609 -1.88 9.40 22.88
CA ILE A 609 -2.86 10.31 22.27
C ILE A 609 -2.43 11.74 22.57
N VAL A 610 -2.17 12.50 21.51
CA VAL A 610 -1.86 13.92 21.56
C VAL A 610 -3.07 14.68 21.06
N LYS A 611 -3.62 15.54 21.89
CA LYS A 611 -4.81 16.32 21.55
C LYS A 611 -4.53 17.31 20.41
N SER A 612 -5.58 17.77 19.75
CA SER A 612 -5.49 18.89 18.83
C SER A 612 -5.24 20.20 19.58
N PRO A 613 -4.43 21.13 19.04
CA PRO A 613 -4.25 22.48 19.59
C PRO A 613 -5.46 23.38 19.38
N PHE A 614 -6.49 22.90 18.68
CA PHE A 614 -7.69 23.67 18.39
C PHE A 614 -8.74 23.52 19.48
N ASP A 615 -9.42 24.63 19.79
CA ASP A 615 -10.52 24.67 20.74
C ASP A 615 -11.85 24.32 20.03
N TYR A 616 -12.06 23.01 19.81
CA TYR A 616 -13.27 22.55 19.13
C TYR A 616 -14.57 22.95 19.82
N GLU A 617 -14.54 23.18 21.16
CA GLU A 617 -15.73 23.65 21.88
C GLU A 617 -16.16 25.06 21.46
N LYS A 618 -15.20 25.90 21.03
CA LYS A 618 -15.49 27.25 20.53
C LYS A 618 -15.63 27.30 19.02
N GLN A 619 -14.81 26.54 18.30
CA GLN A 619 -14.70 26.61 16.84
C GLN A 619 -15.76 25.79 16.10
N MET A 620 -16.34 24.78 16.74
CA MET A 620 -17.23 23.81 16.10
C MET A 620 -18.58 23.74 16.80
N LYS A 621 -19.65 23.96 16.07
CA LYS A 621 -21.01 23.68 16.52
C LYS A 621 -21.53 22.41 15.90
N VAL A 622 -22.10 21.53 16.68
CA VAL A 622 -22.64 20.25 16.22
C VAL A 622 -24.15 20.26 16.30
N TYR A 623 -24.84 19.99 15.21
CA TYR A 623 -26.29 19.96 15.10
C TYR A 623 -26.77 18.54 14.77
N ILE A 624 -27.71 18.02 15.53
CA ILE A 624 -28.28 16.68 15.38
C ILE A 624 -29.81 16.78 15.41
N PRO A 625 -30.50 16.67 14.28
CA PRO A 625 -31.96 16.67 14.24
C PRO A 625 -32.50 15.36 14.84
N GLU A 626 -33.21 15.47 15.95
CA GLU A 626 -33.81 14.31 16.64
C GLU A 626 -35.01 13.71 15.90
N ASP A 627 -35.67 14.53 15.09
CA ASP A 627 -36.81 14.20 14.22
C ASP A 627 -36.39 13.69 12.83
N ALA A 628 -35.08 13.61 12.53
CA ALA A 628 -34.63 12.95 11.33
C ALA A 628 -35.07 11.48 11.30
N LEU A 629 -35.46 10.99 10.14
CA LEU A 629 -35.83 9.57 9.98
C LEU A 629 -34.60 8.65 10.12
N ASP A 630 -34.88 7.40 10.51
CA ASP A 630 -33.83 6.36 10.48
C ASP A 630 -33.41 6.08 9.02
N PRO A 631 -32.11 5.91 8.71
CA PRO A 631 -31.65 5.59 7.37
C PRO A 631 -32.22 4.32 6.72
N THR A 632 -32.86 3.46 7.49
CA THR A 632 -33.59 2.27 7.00
C THR A 632 -35.02 2.59 6.54
N ASN A 633 -35.52 3.78 6.85
CA ASN A 633 -36.86 4.21 6.43
C ASN A 633 -36.86 4.57 4.93
N THR A 634 -37.90 4.14 4.21
CA THR A 634 -38.06 4.41 2.77
C THR A 634 -38.15 5.89 2.42
N GLU A 635 -38.73 6.68 3.32
CA GLU A 635 -38.88 8.14 3.16
C GLU A 635 -37.62 8.94 3.57
N PHE A 636 -36.60 8.28 4.11
CA PHE A 636 -35.39 8.93 4.60
C PHE A 636 -34.77 9.92 3.59
N MET A 637 -34.71 9.51 2.32
CA MET A 637 -34.14 10.34 1.27
C MET A 637 -34.97 11.62 0.99
N ARG A 638 -36.27 11.51 1.06
CA ARG A 638 -37.18 12.67 0.89
C ARG A 638 -37.13 13.59 2.11
N ASP A 639 -37.06 13.00 3.29
CA ASP A 639 -36.90 13.71 4.54
C ASP A 639 -35.63 14.56 4.60
N LEU A 640 -34.53 14.06 4.02
CA LEU A 640 -33.27 14.79 3.94
C LEU A 640 -33.31 15.98 2.95
N GLU A 641 -34.02 15.84 1.84
CA GLU A 641 -33.97 16.78 0.70
C GLU A 641 -34.28 18.21 1.12
N GLY A 642 -35.42 18.43 1.77
CA GLY A 642 -35.86 19.76 2.22
C GLY A 642 -34.98 20.37 3.29
N PHE A 643 -34.54 19.55 4.26
CA PHE A 643 -33.70 20.03 5.34
C PHE A 643 -32.31 20.40 4.87
N VAL A 644 -31.69 19.58 4.01
CA VAL A 644 -30.35 19.86 3.43
C VAL A 644 -30.39 21.12 2.57
N GLU A 645 -31.48 21.35 1.79
CA GLU A 645 -31.66 22.57 1.02
C GLU A 645 -31.61 23.81 1.92
N GLU A 646 -32.39 23.81 3.00
CA GLU A 646 -32.40 24.91 3.95
C GLU A 646 -31.09 25.12 4.70
N VAL A 647 -30.38 24.02 5.05
CA VAL A 647 -29.03 24.11 5.62
C VAL A 647 -28.07 24.79 4.64
N ILE A 648 -28.07 24.40 3.35
CA ILE A 648 -27.22 25.01 2.32
C ILE A 648 -27.53 26.51 2.19
N LYS A 649 -28.79 26.89 2.22
CA LYS A 649 -29.18 28.30 2.16
C LYS A 649 -28.70 29.06 3.38
N SER A 650 -28.90 28.54 4.58
CA SER A 650 -28.47 29.16 5.85
C SER A 650 -26.98 29.39 5.94
N THR A 651 -26.20 28.49 5.38
CA THR A 651 -24.72 28.54 5.36
C THR A 651 -24.18 29.25 4.12
N LYS A 652 -25.04 29.70 3.21
CA LYS A 652 -24.65 30.28 1.90
C LYS A 652 -23.69 29.37 1.13
N GLY A 653 -23.99 28.10 1.03
CA GLY A 653 -23.05 27.09 0.51
C GLY A 653 -21.86 26.85 1.46
N HIS A 654 -20.65 26.80 0.91
CA HIS A 654 -19.42 26.49 1.65
C HIS A 654 -19.52 25.18 2.45
N CYS A 655 -20.16 24.17 1.82
CA CYS A 655 -20.53 22.91 2.46
C CYS A 655 -19.89 21.71 1.79
N PHE A 656 -19.42 20.76 2.61
CA PHE A 656 -19.17 19.39 2.18
C PHE A 656 -20.33 18.51 2.62
N LEU A 657 -20.96 17.81 1.68
CA LEU A 657 -21.93 16.75 1.94
C LEU A 657 -21.23 15.41 1.81
N LEU A 658 -21.13 14.69 2.91
CA LEU A 658 -20.45 13.39 2.98
C LEU A 658 -21.47 12.25 2.95
N PHE A 659 -21.32 11.38 1.97
CA PHE A 659 -22.20 10.25 1.70
C PHE A 659 -21.47 8.92 1.91
N THR A 660 -22.27 7.89 2.19
CA THR A 660 -21.81 6.50 2.30
C THR A 660 -22.13 5.68 1.04
N SER A 661 -22.86 6.26 0.08
CA SER A 661 -23.17 5.60 -1.20
C SER A 661 -23.37 6.61 -2.33
N TYR A 662 -22.99 6.20 -3.54
CA TYR A 662 -23.23 6.98 -4.76
C TYR A 662 -24.72 7.12 -5.10
N SER A 663 -25.55 6.15 -4.74
CA SER A 663 -27.00 6.22 -4.98
C SER A 663 -27.62 7.38 -4.22
N THR A 664 -27.32 7.50 -2.93
CA THR A 664 -27.78 8.62 -2.07
C THR A 664 -27.23 9.96 -2.59
N LEU A 665 -25.94 10.00 -2.93
CA LEU A 665 -25.29 11.19 -3.47
C LEU A 665 -25.97 11.67 -4.77
N ASN A 666 -26.13 10.78 -5.75
CA ASN A 666 -26.72 11.13 -7.04
C ASN A 666 -28.19 11.54 -6.92
N PHE A 667 -28.94 10.87 -6.04
CA PHE A 667 -30.33 11.25 -5.77
C PHE A 667 -30.40 12.67 -5.25
N LEU A 668 -29.68 12.99 -4.18
CA LEU A 668 -29.76 14.31 -3.55
C LEU A 668 -29.19 15.40 -4.46
N TYR A 669 -28.09 15.12 -5.18
CA TYR A 669 -27.52 16.04 -6.15
C TYR A 669 -28.52 16.42 -7.26
N SER A 670 -29.19 15.43 -7.87
CA SER A 670 -30.14 15.68 -8.94
C SER A 670 -31.32 16.53 -8.48
N ARG A 671 -31.82 16.30 -7.27
CA ARG A 671 -32.93 17.05 -6.66
C ARG A 671 -32.52 18.48 -6.32
N LEU A 672 -31.39 18.65 -5.64
CA LEU A 672 -30.92 19.99 -5.25
C LEU A 672 -30.48 20.83 -6.45
N LYS A 673 -29.99 20.22 -7.53
CA LYS A 673 -29.64 20.89 -8.77
C LYS A 673 -30.86 21.59 -9.42
N THR A 674 -32.06 21.07 -9.25
CA THR A 674 -33.29 21.66 -9.78
C THR A 674 -33.89 22.74 -8.86
N ARG A 675 -33.56 22.72 -7.56
CA ARG A 675 -34.12 23.60 -6.54
C ARG A 675 -33.24 24.80 -6.21
N LEU A 676 -31.92 24.58 -6.16
CA LEU A 676 -30.95 25.63 -5.90
C LEU A 676 -30.62 26.40 -7.19
N SER A 677 -30.62 27.74 -7.11
CA SER A 677 -30.24 28.57 -8.23
C SER A 677 -28.78 28.35 -8.62
N GLN A 678 -28.52 27.86 -9.83
CA GLN A 678 -27.16 27.66 -10.34
C GLN A 678 -26.40 28.97 -10.57
N LYS A 679 -27.07 30.11 -10.59
CA LYS A 679 -26.45 31.46 -10.61
C LYS A 679 -25.91 31.83 -9.23
N GLU A 680 -26.44 31.23 -8.18
CA GLU A 680 -26.11 31.55 -6.80
C GLU A 680 -25.20 30.49 -6.16
N TYR A 681 -25.43 29.21 -6.46
CA TYR A 681 -24.69 28.08 -5.88
C TYR A 681 -23.94 27.28 -6.94
N THR A 682 -22.70 26.91 -6.63
CA THR A 682 -21.91 26.01 -7.47
C THR A 682 -21.96 24.59 -6.87
N LEU A 683 -22.72 23.70 -7.49
CA LEU A 683 -22.84 22.32 -7.05
C LEU A 683 -21.79 21.45 -7.75
N ILE A 684 -20.93 20.82 -7.00
CA ILE A 684 -19.80 20.01 -7.45
C ILE A 684 -20.05 18.56 -7.02
N ARG A 685 -20.16 17.64 -7.98
CA ARG A 685 -20.42 16.25 -7.69
C ARG A 685 -19.16 15.43 -7.93
N GLN A 686 -18.85 14.51 -7.04
CA GLN A 686 -17.74 13.57 -7.20
C GLN A 686 -17.85 12.84 -8.55
N ASN A 687 -16.72 12.72 -9.25
CA ASN A 687 -16.54 12.18 -10.60
C ASN A 687 -16.99 13.10 -11.76
N ASP A 688 -17.47 14.31 -11.52
CA ASP A 688 -17.71 15.27 -12.59
C ASP A 688 -16.38 15.82 -13.15
N PHE A 689 -15.36 15.90 -12.30
CA PHE A 689 -13.99 16.34 -12.61
C PHE A 689 -12.97 15.51 -11.83
N PRO A 690 -11.68 15.56 -12.18
CA PRO A 690 -10.59 15.04 -11.33
C PRO A 690 -10.63 15.67 -9.94
N ARG A 691 -10.23 14.90 -8.92
CA ARG A 691 -10.37 15.32 -7.50
C ARG A 691 -9.71 16.67 -7.20
N HIS A 692 -8.49 16.90 -7.71
CA HIS A 692 -7.77 18.16 -7.48
C HIS A 692 -8.50 19.34 -8.11
N GLU A 693 -9.05 19.18 -9.29
CA GLU A 693 -9.83 20.20 -10.00
C GLU A 693 -11.13 20.52 -9.25
N MET A 694 -11.83 19.51 -8.74
CA MET A 694 -13.03 19.73 -7.91
C MET A 694 -12.72 20.59 -6.67
N ILE A 695 -11.57 20.39 -6.04
CA ILE A 695 -11.14 21.19 -4.90
C ILE A 695 -10.80 22.62 -5.31
N GLU A 696 -10.14 22.82 -6.44
CA GLU A 696 -9.88 24.16 -6.96
C GLU A 696 -11.16 24.89 -7.38
N ILE A 697 -12.10 24.19 -8.03
CA ILE A 697 -13.44 24.73 -8.32
C ILE A 697 -14.13 25.12 -7.02
N PHE A 698 -14.10 24.26 -6.00
CA PHE A 698 -14.70 24.55 -4.69
C PHE A 698 -14.10 25.80 -4.05
N LYS A 699 -12.78 25.96 -4.06
CA LYS A 699 -12.08 27.11 -3.47
C LYS A 699 -12.40 28.43 -4.19
N ASN A 700 -12.57 28.39 -5.49
CA ASN A 700 -12.69 29.58 -6.33
C ASN A 700 -14.14 29.92 -6.72
N SER A 701 -15.12 29.10 -6.33
CA SER A 701 -16.53 29.32 -6.69
C SER A 701 -17.29 30.10 -5.64
N LYS A 702 -18.37 30.73 -6.10
CA LYS A 702 -19.32 31.39 -5.21
C LYS A 702 -20.25 30.35 -4.59
N ASN A 703 -20.43 30.40 -3.27
CA ASN A 703 -21.32 29.52 -2.50
C ASN A 703 -21.18 28.01 -2.89
N PRO A 704 -19.97 27.45 -2.85
CA PRO A 704 -19.72 26.10 -3.35
C PRO A 704 -20.35 25.04 -2.44
N VAL A 705 -20.85 23.96 -3.07
CA VAL A 705 -21.40 22.79 -2.37
C VAL A 705 -20.82 21.54 -3.02
N LEU A 706 -20.05 20.77 -2.26
CA LEU A 706 -19.40 19.56 -2.74
C LEU A 706 -20.10 18.31 -2.21
N PHE A 707 -20.45 17.42 -3.15
CA PHE A 707 -21.06 16.12 -2.87
C PHE A 707 -20.00 15.03 -3.04
N GLY A 708 -19.56 14.40 -1.94
CA GLY A 708 -18.50 13.41 -1.94
C GLY A 708 -18.82 12.13 -1.17
N THR A 709 -18.29 11.00 -1.65
CA THR A 709 -18.27 9.72 -0.94
C THR A 709 -16.90 9.48 -0.31
N ASP A 710 -16.53 8.24 -0.09
CA ASP A 710 -15.34 7.78 0.65
C ASP A 710 -14.06 8.58 0.44
N SER A 711 -13.73 8.94 -0.80
CA SER A 711 -12.51 9.68 -1.10
C SER A 711 -12.50 11.13 -0.59
N PHE A 712 -13.65 11.69 -0.20
CA PHE A 712 -13.78 13.03 0.38
C PHE A 712 -13.87 13.03 1.90
N TRP A 713 -14.06 11.86 2.52
CA TRP A 713 -13.93 11.73 3.97
C TRP A 713 -12.47 11.93 4.41
N GLU A 714 -11.49 11.64 3.52
CA GLU A 714 -10.06 11.71 3.79
C GLU A 714 -9.30 12.55 2.74
N GLY A 715 -8.12 13.06 3.09
CA GLY A 715 -7.15 13.61 2.15
C GLY A 715 -7.58 14.88 1.38
N VAL A 716 -8.53 15.67 1.91
CA VAL A 716 -8.91 16.98 1.36
C VAL A 716 -8.50 18.07 2.33
N ASP A 717 -7.82 19.09 1.83
CA ASP A 717 -7.39 20.26 2.61
C ASP A 717 -8.04 21.54 2.05
N VAL A 718 -9.01 22.06 2.79
CA VAL A 718 -9.69 23.34 2.54
C VAL A 718 -9.66 24.13 3.83
N GLN A 719 -9.07 25.30 3.82
CA GLN A 719 -8.83 26.15 5.01
C GLN A 719 -9.67 27.42 4.99
N GLY A 720 -9.90 27.97 6.16
CA GLY A 720 -10.53 29.26 6.35
C GLY A 720 -12.02 29.27 5.98
N ASP A 721 -12.49 30.44 5.61
CA ASP A 721 -13.90 30.69 5.29
C ASP A 721 -14.46 29.92 4.09
N GLN A 722 -13.62 29.16 3.40
CA GLN A 722 -14.02 28.38 2.24
C GLN A 722 -14.89 27.16 2.62
N LEU A 723 -14.68 26.57 3.80
CA LEU A 723 -15.50 25.47 4.31
C LEU A 723 -16.12 25.83 5.65
N LYS A 724 -17.42 26.06 5.68
CA LYS A 724 -18.19 26.45 6.88
C LYS A 724 -19.06 25.33 7.44
N SER A 725 -19.35 24.31 6.65
CA SER A 725 -20.21 23.22 7.11
C SER A 725 -19.81 21.88 6.53
N VAL A 726 -19.86 20.87 7.37
CA VAL A 726 -19.76 19.45 6.96
C VAL A 726 -21.06 18.76 7.34
N ILE A 727 -21.76 18.24 6.35
CA ILE A 727 -23.02 17.54 6.50
C ILE A 727 -22.79 16.04 6.32
N ILE A 728 -22.99 15.28 7.37
CA ILE A 728 -22.87 13.83 7.39
C ILE A 728 -24.26 13.23 7.23
N THR A 729 -24.53 12.65 6.07
CA THR A 729 -25.87 12.14 5.73
C THR A 729 -26.20 10.83 6.45
N LYS A 730 -25.22 9.94 6.60
CA LYS A 730 -25.35 8.67 7.33
C LYS A 730 -24.05 8.37 8.07
N LEU A 731 -24.11 7.64 9.18
CA LEU A 731 -22.94 7.10 9.86
C LEU A 731 -22.19 6.15 8.91
N PRO A 732 -20.84 6.28 8.81
CA PRO A 732 -20.05 5.62 7.76
C PRO A 732 -19.75 4.14 8.08
N PHE A 733 -20.78 3.34 8.31
CA PHE A 733 -20.66 1.90 8.41
C PHE A 733 -20.31 1.30 7.05
N LYS A 734 -19.35 0.35 7.01
CA LYS A 734 -19.11 -0.47 5.81
C LYS A 734 -20.36 -1.29 5.50
N VAL A 735 -20.59 -1.55 4.22
CA VAL A 735 -21.72 -2.33 3.73
C VAL A 735 -21.54 -3.79 4.19
N PRO A 736 -22.46 -4.37 4.96
CA PRO A 736 -22.32 -5.72 5.51
C PRO A 736 -22.23 -6.82 4.44
N ASN A 737 -22.81 -6.59 3.26
CA ASN A 737 -22.85 -7.53 2.15
C ASN A 737 -21.64 -7.43 1.21
N ASP A 738 -20.62 -6.63 1.54
CA ASP A 738 -19.34 -6.68 0.84
C ASP A 738 -18.65 -8.02 1.19
N PRO A 739 -18.20 -8.81 0.21
CA PRO A 739 -17.69 -10.17 0.46
C PRO A 739 -16.56 -10.24 1.50
N VAL A 740 -15.67 -9.24 1.50
CA VAL A 740 -14.54 -9.19 2.45
C VAL A 740 -15.05 -8.83 3.84
N THR A 741 -15.92 -7.83 3.92
CA THR A 741 -16.55 -7.43 5.19
C THR A 741 -17.34 -8.58 5.81
N GLU A 742 -18.11 -9.31 4.99
CA GLU A 742 -18.85 -10.49 5.39
C GLU A 742 -17.94 -11.58 5.97
N ALA A 743 -16.83 -11.88 5.28
CA ALA A 743 -15.86 -12.89 5.73
C ALA A 743 -15.21 -12.51 7.07
N ILE A 744 -14.85 -11.23 7.24
CA ILE A 744 -14.30 -10.71 8.52
C ILE A 744 -15.34 -10.87 9.63
N ILE A 745 -16.60 -10.50 9.37
CA ILE A 745 -17.71 -10.64 10.32
C ILE A 745 -17.92 -12.09 10.72
N GLU A 746 -17.91 -13.01 9.75
CA GLU A 746 -18.03 -14.45 9.98
C GLU A 746 -16.87 -14.98 10.83
N ASN A 747 -15.63 -14.59 10.52
CA ASN A 747 -14.45 -14.99 11.29
C ASN A 747 -14.50 -14.50 12.74
N ILE A 748 -14.88 -13.23 12.96
CA ILE A 748 -15.02 -12.66 14.31
C ILE A 748 -16.10 -13.42 15.11
N LYS A 749 -17.22 -13.78 14.46
CA LYS A 749 -18.28 -14.59 15.07
C LYS A 749 -17.81 -15.99 15.43
N ARG A 750 -17.06 -16.68 14.55
CA ARG A 750 -16.49 -18.01 14.82
C ARG A 750 -15.58 -18.00 16.04
N ASN A 751 -14.85 -16.89 16.25
CA ASN A 751 -13.99 -16.69 17.42
C ASN A 751 -14.76 -16.23 18.68
N GLY A 752 -16.09 -16.30 18.69
CA GLY A 752 -16.93 -15.97 19.85
C GLY A 752 -17.03 -14.48 20.19
N GLN A 753 -16.59 -13.58 19.29
CA GLN A 753 -16.58 -12.14 19.50
C GLN A 753 -17.79 -11.47 18.82
N ASN A 754 -18.06 -10.21 19.17
CA ASN A 754 -19.16 -9.43 18.59
C ASN A 754 -18.67 -8.56 17.44
N PRO A 755 -18.89 -8.95 16.15
CA PRO A 755 -18.35 -8.22 15.01
C PRO A 755 -18.90 -6.80 14.90
N PHE A 756 -20.10 -6.52 15.38
CA PHE A 756 -20.63 -5.18 15.35
C PHE A 756 -19.87 -4.24 16.29
N ASN A 757 -19.66 -4.65 17.54
CA ASN A 757 -18.98 -3.82 18.55
C ASN A 757 -17.45 -3.82 18.38
N ASP A 758 -16.87 -4.95 17.92
CA ASP A 758 -15.41 -5.16 17.90
C ASP A 758 -14.78 -4.78 16.55
N TYR A 759 -15.59 -4.65 15.48
CA TYR A 759 -15.10 -4.31 14.15
C TYR A 759 -15.87 -3.16 13.49
N GLN A 760 -17.20 -3.30 13.27
CA GLN A 760 -17.97 -2.36 12.47
C GLN A 760 -18.08 -0.97 13.13
N VAL A 761 -18.37 -0.91 14.42
CA VAL A 761 -18.49 0.37 15.15
C VAL A 761 -17.16 1.07 15.25
N PRO A 762 -16.03 0.45 15.68
CA PRO A 762 -14.73 1.10 15.70
C PRO A 762 -14.31 1.68 14.35
N GLN A 763 -14.46 0.92 13.28
CA GLN A 763 -14.14 1.35 11.93
C GLN A 763 -14.96 2.55 11.49
N ALA A 764 -16.27 2.52 11.76
CA ALA A 764 -17.17 3.64 11.45
C ALA A 764 -16.82 4.89 12.28
N VAL A 765 -16.40 4.74 13.55
CA VAL A 765 -15.99 5.87 14.42
C VAL A 765 -14.69 6.51 13.88
N ILE A 766 -13.71 5.72 13.47
CA ILE A 766 -12.47 6.24 12.88
C ILE A 766 -12.80 7.07 11.64
N LYS A 767 -13.58 6.52 10.72
CA LYS A 767 -14.00 7.22 9.49
C LYS A 767 -14.83 8.47 9.79
N PHE A 768 -15.70 8.41 10.76
CA PHE A 768 -16.49 9.55 11.21
C PHE A 768 -15.58 10.68 11.76
N LYS A 769 -14.59 10.36 12.61
CA LYS A 769 -13.59 11.33 13.10
C LYS A 769 -12.87 12.03 11.94
N GLN A 770 -12.53 11.30 10.88
CA GLN A 770 -11.89 11.88 9.69
C GLN A 770 -12.79 12.89 8.98
N GLY A 771 -14.07 12.56 8.79
CA GLY A 771 -15.07 13.47 8.19
C GLY A 771 -15.25 14.74 9.01
N VAL A 772 -15.39 14.61 10.32
CA VAL A 772 -15.50 15.75 11.25
C VAL A 772 -14.23 16.61 11.23
N GLY A 773 -13.06 15.97 11.18
CA GLY A 773 -11.76 16.65 11.14
C GLY A 773 -11.49 17.46 9.87
N ARG A 774 -12.40 17.47 8.87
CA ARG A 774 -12.30 18.33 7.69
C ARG A 774 -12.57 19.81 8.01
N LEU A 775 -13.40 20.09 9.00
CA LEU A 775 -13.93 21.43 9.26
C LEU A 775 -12.89 22.38 9.85
N ILE A 776 -12.10 21.95 10.82
CA ILE A 776 -11.15 22.81 11.55
C ILE A 776 -9.72 22.44 11.19
N ARG A 777 -9.00 23.40 10.57
CA ARG A 777 -7.62 23.25 10.10
C ARG A 777 -6.67 24.31 10.66
N SER A 778 -7.23 25.41 11.15
CA SER A 778 -6.49 26.52 11.75
C SER A 778 -7.20 27.04 13.02
N LYS A 779 -6.50 27.88 13.80
CA LYS A 779 -7.07 28.54 14.99
C LYS A 779 -8.18 29.53 14.65
N SER A 780 -8.21 30.03 13.42
CA SER A 780 -9.22 30.97 12.95
C SER A 780 -10.46 30.30 12.33
N ASP A 781 -10.38 29.01 12.02
CA ASP A 781 -11.52 28.31 11.42
C ASP A 781 -12.66 28.15 12.42
N SER A 782 -13.86 28.26 11.92
CA SER A 782 -15.07 27.97 12.69
C SER A 782 -16.16 27.45 11.75
N GLY A 783 -17.05 26.63 12.28
CA GLY A 783 -18.15 26.13 11.43
C GLY A 783 -19.04 25.07 12.10
N ASN A 784 -19.83 24.43 11.27
CA ASN A 784 -20.90 23.56 11.69
C ASN A 784 -20.70 22.13 11.22
N ILE A 785 -20.95 21.16 12.09
CA ILE A 785 -21.13 19.74 11.77
C ILE A 785 -22.62 19.43 11.89
N ILE A 786 -23.20 18.93 10.83
CA ILE A 786 -24.61 18.53 10.82
C ILE A 786 -24.69 17.04 10.60
N ILE A 787 -25.24 16.29 11.55
CA ILE A 787 -25.34 14.82 11.50
C ILE A 787 -26.80 14.44 11.30
N LEU A 788 -27.14 13.96 10.12
CA LEU A 788 -28.52 13.66 9.73
C LEU A 788 -28.99 12.26 10.12
N ASP A 789 -28.08 11.46 10.66
CA ASP A 789 -28.36 10.09 11.11
C ASP A 789 -28.70 10.09 12.61
N ASN A 790 -29.98 9.97 12.94
CA ASN A 790 -30.45 10.02 14.32
C ASN A 790 -30.03 8.82 15.20
N ARG A 791 -29.45 7.76 14.56
CA ARG A 791 -28.89 6.61 15.30
C ARG A 791 -27.76 7.04 16.23
N VAL A 792 -27.08 8.16 15.92
CA VAL A 792 -26.03 8.74 16.77
C VAL A 792 -26.54 9.09 18.19
N ILE A 793 -27.80 9.44 18.34
CA ILE A 793 -28.42 9.77 19.64
C ILE A 793 -29.35 8.66 20.16
N LYS A 794 -30.01 7.89 19.27
CA LYS A 794 -31.02 6.91 19.63
C LYS A 794 -30.43 5.52 19.93
N LYS A 795 -29.24 5.17 19.42
CA LYS A 795 -28.63 3.86 19.62
C LYS A 795 -27.49 3.90 20.64
N MET A 796 -27.32 2.82 21.42
CA MET A 796 -26.29 2.76 22.45
C MET A 796 -24.87 2.98 21.89
N TYR A 797 -24.57 2.43 20.73
CA TYR A 797 -23.26 2.63 20.07
C TYR A 797 -23.02 4.07 19.63
N GLY A 798 -24.07 4.88 19.49
CA GLY A 798 -23.97 6.29 19.15
C GLY A 798 -23.11 7.09 20.12
N LYS A 799 -23.04 6.66 21.39
CA LYS A 799 -22.16 7.26 22.41
C LYS A 799 -20.71 7.30 21.97
N LYS A 800 -20.22 6.30 21.21
CA LYS A 800 -18.84 6.26 20.70
C LYS A 800 -18.59 7.33 19.63
N PHE A 801 -19.57 7.61 18.80
CA PHE A 801 -19.50 8.72 17.83
C PHE A 801 -19.59 10.07 18.54
N LEU A 802 -20.47 10.19 19.51
CA LEU A 802 -20.60 11.41 20.30
C LEU A 802 -19.33 11.72 21.11
N ALA A 803 -18.61 10.73 21.59
CA ALA A 803 -17.33 10.92 22.29
C ALA A 803 -16.24 11.53 21.40
N ALA A 804 -16.36 11.39 20.08
CA ALA A 804 -15.43 11.98 19.10
C ALA A 804 -15.77 13.45 18.74
N LEU A 805 -16.81 14.02 19.31
CA LEU A 805 -17.32 15.36 19.04
C LEU A 805 -17.18 16.27 20.26
N PRO A 806 -17.07 17.60 20.08
CA PRO A 806 -17.16 18.55 21.18
C PRO A 806 -18.47 18.40 21.96
N ARG A 807 -18.49 18.88 23.18
CA ARG A 807 -19.69 18.82 24.06
C ARG A 807 -20.76 19.82 23.67
N ASN A 808 -20.39 20.89 23.00
CA ASN A 808 -21.30 21.93 22.54
C ASN A 808 -22.16 21.44 21.34
N ARG A 809 -23.23 20.69 21.67
CA ARG A 809 -24.12 20.05 20.70
C ARG A 809 -25.53 20.58 20.84
N VAL A 810 -26.17 20.86 19.73
CA VAL A 810 -27.57 21.23 19.64
C VAL A 810 -28.34 20.01 19.12
N VAL A 811 -29.12 19.42 20.00
CA VAL A 811 -30.08 18.37 19.66
C VAL A 811 -31.48 18.98 19.72
N GLY A 812 -32.26 18.85 18.66
CA GLY A 812 -33.60 19.43 18.57
C GLY A 812 -34.27 19.08 17.26
N SER A 813 -35.46 19.62 17.03
CA SER A 813 -36.13 19.45 15.74
C SER A 813 -35.38 20.15 14.59
N LYS A 814 -35.61 19.73 13.35
CA LYS A 814 -35.04 20.38 12.15
C LYS A 814 -35.31 21.88 12.14
N ASN A 815 -36.50 22.31 12.53
CA ASN A 815 -36.89 23.72 12.57
C ASN A 815 -36.09 24.51 13.62
N GLU A 816 -35.95 23.98 14.83
CA GLU A 816 -35.15 24.60 15.89
C GLU A 816 -33.68 24.72 15.50
N ILE A 817 -33.14 23.68 14.82
CA ILE A 817 -31.77 23.72 14.32
C ILE A 817 -31.62 24.83 13.27
N LEU A 818 -32.53 24.94 12.30
CA LEU A 818 -32.47 26.00 11.28
C LEU A 818 -32.59 27.42 11.88
N GLU A 819 -33.40 27.57 12.91
CA GLU A 819 -33.51 28.88 13.63
C GLU A 819 -32.19 29.22 14.34
N ARG A 820 -31.51 28.26 14.93
CA ARG A 820 -30.21 28.48 15.60
C ARG A 820 -29.02 28.61 14.64
N MET A 821 -29.17 28.20 13.39
CA MET A 821 -28.16 28.35 12.33
C MET A 821 -28.25 29.71 11.62
N LYS A 822 -29.40 30.35 11.65
CA LYS A 822 -29.60 31.74 11.17
C LYS A 822 -28.94 32.73 12.12
#